data_c04dff594e3b14c2e5f3bc55d401028e
#
_entry.id   c04dff594e3b14c2e5f3bc55d401028e
#
_cell.length_a   1.000
_cell.length_b   1.000
_cell.length_c   1.000
_cell.angle_alpha   90.00
_cell.angle_beta   90.00
_cell.angle_gamma   90.00
#
_symmetry.space_group_name_H-M   'P 1'
#
loop_
_entity.id
_entity.type
_entity.pdbx_description
1 polymer ?
#
loop_
_entity_poly.entity_id
_entity_poly.type
_entity_poly.pdbx_seq_one_letter_code
_entity_poly.pdbx_strand_id
1 'polypeptide(L)'
;MPRRLAAPEPGWVAEADVVVVGSGIAGLTIALRAANSLAEFGGRVLLVTKDVLAAGSTQWAQGGIAAALGPEDSPAEHERDTLLAGDGLCDPDAVRLLVHEGPAAVRRLIAGGAVFDLAADGELALGREGGHRRDRIAHAGGDATGAEIQRALVDAVRADSRIEVIEHALGLDLLLGADGGVAGLTLHVMGEGQRDGVGAVHAPIVVLATGGLGQVYEATTNPLVSTGDGTAMALRAGAVVRDLEFVQFHPTVLWLGPGAAGQQPLISEAVRGEGAVLVDAKGQPFMAGEHELGDLAPRSVVAKAILRRMNATGVPHVWLDARGLGAQTWEARFPTILAKCREHGIDPVTDLIPVVPACHYASGGVRTDLAGRSTVPGLYACGEAACSGVHGANRLASNSLLEGLVFAERIAEDLERTFRTGRPARREPIKDRREPGVIAGSVRREIQQLMSAGAGVLRNDRGLRETESALIFLGRSHPGEPCVESWETTNLLTVARFLVAAAAERAETRGSHWREDYPDRDDAEWLGHLDCRLTDEGVSMVHTAGHLGVPSALLSAELGEAGLPVAEVLDIVSRALAEDLAPGRADVTSTATVPAEQRSTADVVARADGVVAGLSVARAVFETVTRGAALVDLLAKDGERVRRGDVLMSVSGRTVDLLVAERTALNFLCHLSGIATATRAWADALAGTRARVRDTRKTTPGLRALEKYAVRAGGGVNHRLSLWDEALIKDNHVIAAGGIVEAFEAVRSRYPDLPVEVEVDSLTQLQAVLEAGAELVLLDNFTPDQMRKAVALNNGRARLEASGGLTFADAAAVAATGVDYISVGALTHSAPILDIALDLREESS
;
A
#
# COMPACT_ATOMS: atom_id res chain seq x y z
N MET A 1 6.18 -28.97 1.47
CA MET A 1 7.22 -27.92 1.38
C MET A 1 7.98 -27.89 2.68
N PRO A 2 9.30 -27.73 2.63
CA PRO A 2 10.08 -27.55 3.86
C PRO A 2 9.63 -26.30 4.62
N ARG A 3 9.53 -26.42 5.95
CA ARG A 3 9.22 -25.30 6.86
C ARG A 3 10.49 -24.60 7.35
N ARG A 4 11.64 -25.19 7.07
CA ARG A 4 12.99 -24.71 7.33
C ARG A 4 13.93 -25.34 6.28
N LEU A 5 14.93 -24.60 5.82
CA LEU A 5 15.99 -25.19 4.99
C LEU A 5 16.89 -26.11 5.82
N ALA A 6 17.24 -27.26 5.27
CA ALA A 6 18.32 -28.05 5.84
C ALA A 6 19.65 -27.34 5.55
N ALA A 7 20.39 -27.02 6.59
CA ALA A 7 21.68 -26.36 6.52
C ALA A 7 22.55 -26.82 7.69
N PRO A 8 23.89 -26.77 7.57
CA PRO A 8 24.80 -26.92 8.72
C PRO A 8 24.49 -25.93 9.84
N GLU A 9 24.83 -26.29 11.07
CA GLU A 9 24.76 -25.36 12.20
C GLU A 9 25.70 -24.16 11.96
N PRO A 10 25.31 -22.94 12.38
CA PRO A 10 26.14 -21.76 12.20
C PRO A 10 27.51 -21.92 12.87
N GLY A 11 28.58 -21.80 12.08
CA GLY A 11 29.96 -21.84 12.56
C GLY A 11 30.45 -20.51 13.18
N TRP A 12 29.71 -19.43 12.95
CA TRP A 12 29.98 -18.09 13.49
C TRP A 12 28.70 -17.31 13.71
N VAL A 13 28.77 -16.35 14.62
CA VAL A 13 27.65 -15.46 14.93
C VAL A 13 28.14 -14.01 14.86
N ALA A 14 27.35 -13.17 14.21
CA ALA A 14 27.51 -11.71 14.21
C ALA A 14 26.27 -11.05 14.78
N GLU A 15 26.39 -9.77 15.11
CA GLU A 15 25.30 -8.97 15.65
C GLU A 15 25.15 -7.68 14.84
N ALA A 16 23.92 -7.28 14.62
CA ALA A 16 23.56 -5.99 14.02
C ALA A 16 22.30 -5.45 14.70
N ASP A 17 21.97 -4.19 14.45
CA ASP A 17 20.68 -3.62 14.84
C ASP A 17 19.66 -3.75 13.71
N VAL A 18 20.15 -3.58 12.48
CA VAL A 18 19.37 -3.72 11.26
C VAL A 18 20.18 -4.56 10.26
N VAL A 19 19.58 -5.60 9.74
CA VAL A 19 20.14 -6.36 8.62
C VAL A 19 19.31 -6.11 7.39
N VAL A 20 19.94 -5.65 6.32
CA VAL A 20 19.33 -5.48 4.99
C VAL A 20 19.79 -6.61 4.09
N VAL A 21 18.87 -7.36 3.51
CA VAL A 21 19.16 -8.50 2.63
C VAL A 21 18.81 -8.13 1.19
N GLY A 22 19.84 -7.98 0.36
CA GLY A 22 19.74 -7.58 -1.05
C GLY A 22 20.35 -6.21 -1.33
N SER A 23 21.02 -6.08 -2.49
CA SER A 23 21.76 -4.89 -2.91
C SER A 23 21.20 -4.23 -4.19
N GLY A 24 19.90 -4.39 -4.46
CA GLY A 24 19.19 -3.58 -5.46
C GLY A 24 18.94 -2.15 -4.95
N ILE A 25 18.28 -1.32 -5.76
CA ILE A 25 17.95 0.09 -5.43
C ILE A 25 17.33 0.22 -4.03
N ALA A 26 16.37 -0.66 -3.67
CA ALA A 26 15.73 -0.65 -2.37
C ALA A 26 16.72 -0.91 -1.23
N GLY A 27 17.48 -2.01 -1.31
CA GLY A 27 18.39 -2.41 -0.23
C GLY A 27 19.54 -1.42 -0.02
N LEU A 28 20.16 -0.91 -1.10
CA LEU A 28 21.21 0.11 -1.01
C LEU A 28 20.67 1.41 -0.41
N THR A 29 19.47 1.84 -0.83
CA THR A 29 18.83 3.04 -0.29
C THR A 29 18.50 2.88 1.19
N ILE A 30 17.95 1.73 1.60
CA ILE A 30 17.66 1.44 3.03
C ILE A 30 18.95 1.47 3.84
N ALA A 31 20.01 0.79 3.39
CA ALA A 31 21.28 0.75 4.11
C ALA A 31 21.84 2.17 4.35
N LEU A 32 21.86 3.02 3.31
CA LEU A 32 22.31 4.40 3.40
C LEU A 32 21.43 5.25 4.33
N ARG A 33 20.11 5.16 4.19
CA ARG A 33 19.17 5.93 4.99
C ARG A 33 19.16 5.48 6.45
N ALA A 34 19.14 4.16 6.69
CA ALA A 34 19.22 3.60 8.04
C ALA A 34 20.54 3.98 8.73
N ALA A 35 21.68 3.91 8.03
CA ALA A 35 22.97 4.33 8.59
C ALA A 35 22.96 5.80 9.01
N ASN A 36 22.29 6.67 8.25
CA ASN A 36 22.14 8.08 8.59
C ASN A 36 21.18 8.28 9.78
N SER A 37 19.98 7.71 9.71
CA SER A 37 18.95 7.85 10.75
C SER A 37 19.36 7.25 12.09
N LEU A 38 20.16 6.19 12.07
CA LEU A 38 20.59 5.49 13.29
C LEU A 38 21.93 5.96 13.83
N ALA A 39 22.62 6.91 13.17
CA ALA A 39 23.92 7.41 13.58
C ALA A 39 23.95 7.97 15.02
N GLU A 40 22.93 8.73 15.39
CA GLU A 40 22.80 9.32 16.74
C GLU A 40 22.60 8.27 17.82
N PHE A 41 22.08 7.09 17.47
CA PHE A 41 21.83 5.97 18.40
C PHE A 41 22.97 4.95 18.43
N GLY A 42 24.05 5.17 17.65
CA GLY A 42 25.14 4.19 17.49
C GLY A 42 24.66 2.86 16.89
N GLY A 43 23.64 2.91 16.03
CA GLY A 43 23.06 1.73 15.40
C GLY A 43 24.00 1.12 14.35
N ARG A 44 24.08 -0.22 14.32
CA ARG A 44 24.88 -1.00 13.35
C ARG A 44 24.00 -1.50 12.22
N VAL A 45 24.33 -1.13 10.99
CA VAL A 45 23.65 -1.59 9.77
C VAL A 45 24.53 -2.59 9.03
N LEU A 46 24.01 -3.78 8.79
CA LEU A 46 24.64 -4.82 8.00
C LEU A 46 23.88 -5.03 6.69
N LEU A 47 24.55 -4.89 5.56
CA LEU A 47 24.04 -5.20 4.23
C LEU A 47 24.58 -6.55 3.78
N VAL A 48 23.68 -7.47 3.47
CA VAL A 48 24.00 -8.82 2.98
C VAL A 48 23.53 -8.95 1.54
N THR A 49 24.41 -9.40 0.66
CA THR A 49 24.04 -9.62 -0.75
C THR A 49 24.57 -10.97 -1.26
N LYS A 50 23.73 -11.63 -2.05
CA LYS A 50 23.96 -12.98 -2.58
C LYS A 50 25.14 -13.06 -3.54
N ASP A 51 25.42 -11.97 -4.23
CA ASP A 51 26.52 -11.82 -5.19
C ASP A 51 27.27 -10.52 -4.84
N VAL A 52 27.99 -9.91 -5.76
CA VAL A 52 28.57 -8.59 -5.58
C VAL A 52 27.49 -7.51 -5.46
N LEU A 53 27.82 -6.37 -4.85
CA LEU A 53 26.86 -5.27 -4.64
C LEU A 53 26.15 -4.82 -5.91
N ALA A 54 26.80 -4.94 -7.07
CA ALA A 54 26.26 -4.50 -8.36
C ALA A 54 25.36 -5.55 -9.05
N ALA A 55 25.25 -6.78 -8.57
CA ALA A 55 24.63 -7.90 -9.30
C ALA A 55 23.10 -7.90 -9.37
N GLY A 56 22.40 -6.98 -8.70
CA GLY A 56 20.93 -6.95 -8.63
C GLY A 56 20.23 -6.60 -9.96
N SER A 57 18.91 -6.75 -9.99
CA SER A 57 18.06 -6.45 -11.15
C SER A 57 18.12 -4.97 -11.55
N THR A 58 18.44 -4.07 -10.63
CA THR A 58 18.49 -2.62 -10.85
C THR A 58 19.39 -2.25 -12.04
N GLN A 59 20.60 -2.82 -12.13
CA GLN A 59 21.54 -2.50 -13.21
C GLN A 59 21.00 -2.80 -14.63
N TRP A 60 19.99 -3.67 -14.73
CA TRP A 60 19.43 -4.10 -16.01
C TRP A 60 18.19 -3.32 -16.43
N ALA A 61 17.75 -2.34 -15.62
CA ALA A 61 16.62 -1.50 -15.96
C ALA A 61 17.00 -0.52 -17.08
N GLN A 62 16.45 -0.78 -18.27
CA GLN A 62 16.73 0.01 -19.50
C GLN A 62 15.83 1.25 -19.60
N GLY A 63 14.60 1.16 -19.05
CA GLY A 63 13.65 2.26 -19.08
C GLY A 63 14.15 3.45 -18.29
N GLY A 64 13.34 4.01 -17.42
CA GLY A 64 13.74 5.10 -16.57
C GLY A 64 13.15 4.97 -15.19
N ILE A 65 13.14 6.06 -14.45
CA ILE A 65 12.42 6.20 -13.21
C ILE A 65 11.27 7.19 -13.39
N ALA A 66 10.05 6.76 -13.02
CA ALA A 66 8.85 7.58 -13.18
C ALA A 66 8.69 8.53 -11.98
N ALA A 67 8.58 9.83 -12.24
CA ALA A 67 8.19 10.81 -11.22
C ALA A 67 7.65 12.08 -11.88
N ALA A 68 6.67 12.75 -11.27
CA ALA A 68 6.11 14.00 -11.76
C ALA A 68 7.09 15.16 -11.53
N LEU A 69 8.08 15.29 -12.42
CA LEU A 69 9.17 16.28 -12.37
C LEU A 69 9.00 17.43 -13.35
N GLY A 70 8.23 17.22 -14.42
CA GLY A 70 8.00 18.21 -15.48
C GLY A 70 6.92 19.23 -15.10
N PRO A 71 6.94 20.43 -15.71
CA PRO A 71 5.99 21.51 -15.40
C PRO A 71 4.54 21.20 -15.83
N GLU A 72 4.35 20.31 -16.77
CA GLU A 72 3.02 19.91 -17.28
C GLU A 72 2.47 18.64 -16.64
N ASP A 73 3.17 18.06 -15.65
CA ASP A 73 2.79 16.87 -14.94
C ASP A 73 2.51 17.15 -13.46
N SER A 74 1.79 16.25 -12.81
CA SER A 74 1.49 16.34 -11.39
C SER A 74 1.43 14.97 -10.73
N PRO A 75 1.64 14.89 -9.40
CA PRO A 75 1.41 13.66 -8.65
C PRO A 75 0.02 13.07 -8.90
N ALA A 76 -1.03 13.89 -9.02
CA ALA A 76 -2.40 13.44 -9.28
C ALA A 76 -2.56 12.76 -10.66
N GLU A 77 -1.88 13.25 -11.70
CA GLU A 77 -1.86 12.60 -13.03
C GLU A 77 -1.10 11.27 -12.97
N HIS A 78 -0.01 11.20 -12.20
CA HIS A 78 0.74 9.97 -11.99
C HIS A 78 -0.04 8.95 -11.15
N GLU A 79 -0.76 9.41 -10.09
CA GLU A 79 -1.67 8.58 -9.30
C GLU A 79 -2.73 7.91 -10.19
N ARG A 80 -3.40 8.70 -11.03
CA ARG A 80 -4.43 8.21 -11.93
C ARG A 80 -3.89 7.15 -12.89
N ASP A 81 -2.73 7.38 -13.52
CA ASP A 81 -2.12 6.42 -14.45
C ASP A 81 -1.73 5.12 -13.73
N THR A 82 -1.22 5.22 -12.48
CA THR A 82 -0.85 4.06 -11.66
C THR A 82 -2.06 3.23 -11.26
N LEU A 83 -3.13 3.88 -10.76
CA LEU A 83 -4.36 3.20 -10.37
C LEU A 83 -5.03 2.50 -11.56
N LEU A 84 -5.02 3.14 -12.73
CA LEU A 84 -5.56 2.56 -13.96
C LEU A 84 -4.77 1.32 -14.39
N ALA A 85 -3.43 1.38 -14.34
CA ALA A 85 -2.58 0.25 -14.69
C ALA A 85 -2.74 -0.94 -13.75
N GLY A 86 -2.98 -0.70 -12.47
CA GLY A 86 -3.13 -1.73 -11.45
C GLY A 86 -4.49 -2.45 -11.44
N ASP A 87 -5.37 -2.09 -12.37
CA ASP A 87 -6.62 -2.81 -12.69
C ASP A 87 -7.53 -3.06 -11.47
N GLY A 88 -7.67 -2.02 -10.62
CA GLY A 88 -8.57 -2.02 -9.47
C GLY A 88 -8.01 -2.66 -8.19
N LEU A 89 -6.78 -3.15 -8.17
CA LEU A 89 -6.16 -3.78 -7.00
C LEU A 89 -5.00 -2.97 -6.40
N CYS A 90 -4.77 -1.74 -6.82
CA CYS A 90 -3.85 -0.86 -6.09
C CYS A 90 -4.44 -0.46 -4.74
N ASP A 91 -3.57 -0.30 -3.75
CA ASP A 91 -3.88 0.48 -2.55
C ASP A 91 -3.75 1.98 -2.86
N PRO A 92 -4.84 2.76 -2.87
CA PRO A 92 -4.79 4.17 -3.22
C PRO A 92 -3.86 5.00 -2.33
N ASP A 93 -3.75 4.64 -1.04
CA ASP A 93 -2.87 5.36 -0.11
C ASP A 93 -1.40 5.06 -0.39
N ALA A 94 -1.06 3.81 -0.74
CA ALA A 94 0.27 3.44 -1.18
C ALA A 94 0.66 4.14 -2.50
N VAL A 95 -0.26 4.22 -3.45
CA VAL A 95 -0.04 4.94 -4.71
C VAL A 95 0.14 6.43 -4.47
N ARG A 96 -0.75 7.04 -3.67
CA ARG A 96 -0.66 8.47 -3.33
C ARG A 96 0.67 8.80 -2.66
N LEU A 97 1.09 7.98 -1.69
CA LEU A 97 2.37 8.11 -1.03
C LEU A 97 3.52 8.06 -2.05
N LEU A 98 3.54 7.05 -2.91
CA LEU A 98 4.55 6.89 -3.95
C LEU A 98 4.70 8.14 -4.82
N VAL A 99 3.59 8.62 -5.38
CA VAL A 99 3.64 9.69 -6.38
C VAL A 99 3.89 11.08 -5.78
N HIS A 100 3.49 11.31 -4.53
CA HIS A 100 3.76 12.57 -3.83
C HIS A 100 5.20 12.66 -3.29
N GLU A 101 5.76 11.57 -2.78
CA GLU A 101 7.14 11.54 -2.26
C GLU A 101 8.16 11.28 -3.38
N GLY A 102 7.73 10.71 -4.49
CA GLY A 102 8.56 10.33 -5.63
C GLY A 102 9.47 11.43 -6.17
N PRO A 103 8.95 12.62 -6.51
CA PRO A 103 9.79 13.71 -7.03
C PRO A 103 10.91 14.11 -6.07
N ALA A 104 10.66 14.11 -4.76
CA ALA A 104 11.68 14.40 -3.76
C ALA A 104 12.72 13.27 -3.65
N ALA A 105 12.28 12.00 -3.72
CA ALA A 105 13.17 10.84 -3.69
C ALA A 105 14.13 10.82 -4.89
N VAL A 106 13.65 11.13 -6.10
CA VAL A 106 14.49 11.23 -7.30
C VAL A 106 15.50 12.38 -7.18
N ARG A 107 15.08 13.56 -6.68
CA ARG A 107 16.01 14.68 -6.45
C ARG A 107 17.10 14.32 -5.44
N ARG A 108 16.77 13.58 -4.38
CA ARG A 108 17.75 13.08 -3.40
C ARG A 108 18.74 12.08 -4.03
N LEU A 109 18.25 11.23 -4.93
CA LEU A 109 19.12 10.30 -5.67
C LEU A 109 20.12 11.06 -6.55
N ILE A 110 19.67 12.12 -7.24
CA ILE A 110 20.54 13.00 -8.04
C ILE A 110 21.55 13.72 -7.13
N ALA A 111 21.10 14.29 -6.02
CA ALA A 111 21.98 14.92 -5.03
C ALA A 111 23.01 13.94 -4.43
N GLY A 112 22.67 12.63 -4.39
CA GLY A 112 23.53 11.52 -3.98
C GLY A 112 24.53 11.07 -5.05
N GLY A 113 24.56 11.71 -6.24
CA GLY A 113 25.57 11.47 -7.26
C GLY A 113 25.12 10.66 -8.47
N ALA A 114 23.80 10.38 -8.62
CA ALA A 114 23.27 9.79 -9.84
C ALA A 114 23.14 10.88 -10.93
N VAL A 115 23.58 10.57 -12.15
CA VAL A 115 23.59 11.49 -13.29
C VAL A 115 22.54 11.05 -14.30
N PHE A 116 21.57 11.93 -14.55
CA PHE A 116 20.51 11.73 -15.54
C PHE A 116 20.73 12.60 -16.78
N ASP A 117 20.13 12.20 -17.88
CA ASP A 117 20.19 12.92 -19.14
C ASP A 117 19.45 14.26 -19.02
N LEU A 118 20.04 15.31 -19.62
CA LEU A 118 19.49 16.66 -19.59
C LEU A 118 19.00 17.06 -20.99
N ALA A 119 17.90 17.80 -21.02
CA ALA A 119 17.40 18.47 -22.22
C ALA A 119 18.28 19.67 -22.58
N ALA A 120 18.06 20.29 -23.75
CA ALA A 120 18.83 21.39 -24.24
C ALA A 120 18.78 22.66 -23.37
N ASP A 121 17.78 22.80 -22.55
CA ASP A 121 17.59 23.88 -21.56
C ASP A 121 18.29 23.63 -20.21
N GLY A 122 18.90 22.45 -20.05
CA GLY A 122 19.57 22.05 -18.82
C GLY A 122 18.68 21.38 -17.78
N GLU A 123 17.37 21.24 -18.02
CA GLU A 123 16.45 20.48 -17.18
C GLU A 123 16.54 18.98 -17.49
N LEU A 124 15.93 18.14 -16.66
CA LEU A 124 15.90 16.69 -16.87
C LEU A 124 15.20 16.36 -18.20
N ALA A 125 15.83 15.54 -19.01
CA ALA A 125 15.21 14.98 -20.19
C ALA A 125 14.19 13.93 -19.77
N LEU A 126 12.90 14.23 -19.98
CA LEU A 126 11.80 13.35 -19.62
C LEU A 126 11.22 12.67 -20.85
N GLY A 127 10.99 11.38 -20.75
CA GLY A 127 10.37 10.56 -21.79
C GLY A 127 9.01 9.99 -21.34
N ARG A 128 8.41 9.20 -22.23
CA ARG A 128 7.13 8.52 -21.99
C ARG A 128 7.25 7.03 -22.25
N GLU A 129 6.65 6.22 -21.38
CA GLU A 129 6.51 4.78 -21.56
C GLU A 129 5.04 4.38 -21.57
N GLY A 130 4.76 3.12 -21.91
CA GLY A 130 3.41 2.58 -22.00
C GLY A 130 2.60 2.73 -20.70
N GLY A 131 1.36 3.17 -20.84
CA GLY A 131 0.46 3.46 -19.71
C GLY A 131 0.56 4.87 -19.13
N HIS A 132 1.66 5.61 -19.40
CA HIS A 132 1.80 7.00 -18.98
C HIS A 132 1.15 7.96 -19.98
N ARG A 133 0.43 8.95 -19.48
CA ARG A 133 -0.19 10.01 -20.29
C ARG A 133 0.66 11.28 -20.36
N ARG A 134 1.73 11.36 -19.55
CA ARG A 134 2.65 12.49 -19.46
C ARG A 134 4.10 12.02 -19.61
N ASP A 135 4.96 12.94 -19.99
CA ASP A 135 6.40 12.71 -20.02
C ASP A 135 6.96 12.90 -18.61
N ARG A 136 7.25 11.78 -17.93
CA ARG A 136 7.71 11.77 -16.52
C ARG A 136 8.82 10.78 -16.26
N ILE A 137 9.34 10.14 -17.30
CA ILE A 137 10.36 9.11 -17.16
C ILE A 137 11.73 9.75 -17.32
N ALA A 138 12.48 9.89 -16.23
CA ALA A 138 13.86 10.35 -16.27
C ALA A 138 14.80 9.20 -16.65
N HIS A 139 15.73 9.45 -17.58
CA HIS A 139 16.65 8.50 -18.17
C HIS A 139 18.10 8.84 -17.88
N ALA A 140 18.99 7.86 -17.94
CA ALA A 140 20.42 8.04 -17.89
C ALA A 140 21.11 7.22 -19.00
N GLY A 141 21.97 7.85 -19.78
CA GLY A 141 22.72 7.21 -20.89
C GLY A 141 21.83 6.58 -21.96
N GLY A 142 20.67 7.18 -22.24
CA GLY A 142 19.67 6.67 -23.17
C GLY A 142 18.86 5.50 -22.60
N ASP A 143 19.44 4.29 -22.58
CA ASP A 143 18.81 3.05 -22.11
C ASP A 143 19.62 2.32 -21.01
N ALA A 144 20.35 3.08 -20.15
CA ALA A 144 21.21 2.55 -19.10
C ALA A 144 20.89 3.11 -17.70
N THR A 145 19.67 3.58 -17.47
CA THR A 145 19.25 4.25 -16.23
C THR A 145 19.53 3.43 -14.98
N GLY A 146 19.21 2.14 -15.01
CA GLY A 146 19.45 1.25 -13.89
C GLY A 146 20.92 1.08 -13.55
N ALA A 147 21.80 1.02 -14.55
CA ALA A 147 23.24 0.91 -14.34
C ALA A 147 23.80 2.16 -13.63
N GLU A 148 23.34 3.35 -14.02
CA GLU A 148 23.77 4.61 -13.40
C GLU A 148 23.26 4.72 -11.94
N ILE A 149 21.99 4.39 -11.69
CA ILE A 149 21.44 4.38 -10.33
C ILE A 149 22.23 3.40 -9.45
N GLN A 150 22.48 2.20 -9.96
CA GLN A 150 23.23 1.17 -9.23
C GLN A 150 24.65 1.64 -8.92
N ARG A 151 25.35 2.24 -9.90
CA ARG A 151 26.69 2.83 -9.71
C ARG A 151 26.69 3.83 -8.57
N ALA A 152 25.81 4.83 -8.64
CA ALA A 152 25.76 5.91 -7.66
C ALA A 152 25.50 5.39 -6.23
N LEU A 153 24.55 4.45 -6.06
CA LEU A 153 24.22 3.88 -4.77
C LEU A 153 25.34 2.97 -4.22
N VAL A 154 25.98 2.17 -5.09
CA VAL A 154 27.11 1.31 -4.68
C VAL A 154 28.30 2.16 -4.24
N ASP A 155 28.61 3.22 -4.98
CA ASP A 155 29.69 4.14 -4.63
C ASP A 155 29.41 4.82 -3.27
N ALA A 156 28.16 5.23 -3.03
CA ALA A 156 27.75 5.82 -1.76
C ALA A 156 27.87 4.83 -0.59
N VAL A 157 27.41 3.58 -0.76
CA VAL A 157 27.52 2.52 0.28
C VAL A 157 28.98 2.21 0.58
N ARG A 158 29.84 2.08 -0.44
CA ARG A 158 31.26 1.82 -0.25
C ARG A 158 32.00 2.96 0.46
N ALA A 159 31.53 4.19 0.29
CA ALA A 159 32.08 5.37 0.96
C ALA A 159 31.64 5.51 2.42
N ASP A 160 30.57 4.83 2.84
CA ASP A 160 30.00 4.94 4.19
C ASP A 160 30.48 3.82 5.10
N SER A 161 31.47 4.12 5.93
CA SER A 161 32.07 3.16 6.87
C SER A 161 31.12 2.67 8.00
N ARG A 162 29.92 3.23 8.11
CA ARG A 162 28.90 2.82 9.07
C ARG A 162 28.11 1.61 8.59
N ILE A 163 28.23 1.27 7.31
CA ILE A 163 27.56 0.12 6.69
C ILE A 163 28.57 -1.01 6.57
N GLU A 164 28.32 -2.09 7.30
CA GLU A 164 29.07 -3.33 7.10
C GLU A 164 28.45 -4.10 5.94
N VAL A 165 29.26 -4.63 5.02
CA VAL A 165 28.79 -5.35 3.83
C VAL A 165 29.33 -6.77 3.83
N ILE A 166 28.45 -7.75 3.57
CA ILE A 166 28.82 -9.14 3.29
C ILE A 166 28.34 -9.48 1.90
N GLU A 167 29.26 -9.53 0.94
CA GLU A 167 29.01 -10.01 -0.42
C GLU A 167 29.08 -11.54 -0.50
N HIS A 168 28.59 -12.14 -1.59
CA HIS A 168 28.54 -13.59 -1.83
C HIS A 168 27.84 -14.37 -0.69
N ALA A 169 26.79 -13.81 -0.11
CA ALA A 169 26.09 -14.36 1.04
C ALA A 169 24.61 -14.60 0.75
N LEU A 170 24.23 -15.85 0.64
CA LEU A 170 22.83 -16.26 0.49
C LEU A 170 22.15 -16.29 1.86
N GLY A 171 21.12 -15.48 2.05
CA GLY A 171 20.21 -15.60 3.20
C GLY A 171 19.44 -16.92 3.13
N LEU A 172 19.49 -17.72 4.20
CA LEU A 172 18.83 -19.03 4.26
C LEU A 172 17.45 -18.93 4.91
N ASP A 173 17.39 -18.68 6.22
CA ASP A 173 16.14 -18.58 6.98
C ASP A 173 16.19 -17.48 8.04
N LEU A 174 15.02 -16.96 8.40
CA LEU A 174 14.87 -16.04 9.54
C LEU A 174 14.94 -16.81 10.87
N LEU A 175 15.68 -16.25 11.80
CA LEU A 175 15.68 -16.66 13.21
C LEU A 175 14.50 -15.97 13.90
N LEU A 176 13.73 -16.71 14.67
CA LEU A 176 12.55 -16.20 15.38
C LEU A 176 12.73 -16.29 16.88
N GLY A 177 12.20 -15.31 17.60
CA GLY A 177 12.07 -15.34 19.05
C GLY A 177 10.83 -16.08 19.53
N ALA A 178 10.68 -16.22 20.83
CA ALA A 178 9.55 -16.94 21.45
C ALA A 178 8.19 -16.25 21.20
N ASP A 179 8.19 -14.95 20.93
CA ASP A 179 7.02 -14.16 20.55
C ASP A 179 6.68 -14.21 19.06
N GLY A 180 7.41 -15.00 18.27
CA GLY A 180 7.27 -15.10 16.82
C GLY A 180 7.89 -13.95 16.04
N GLY A 181 8.48 -12.96 16.69
CA GLY A 181 9.19 -11.86 16.04
C GLY A 181 10.59 -12.25 15.59
N VAL A 182 11.16 -11.46 14.68
CA VAL A 182 12.51 -11.70 14.15
C VAL A 182 13.57 -11.55 15.24
N ALA A 183 14.49 -12.52 15.29
CA ALA A 183 15.69 -12.53 16.13
C ALA A 183 16.99 -12.42 15.30
N GLY A 184 16.87 -12.47 13.96
CA GLY A 184 17.98 -12.42 13.00
C GLY A 184 17.75 -13.32 11.80
N LEU A 185 18.84 -13.75 11.17
CA LEU A 185 18.80 -14.70 10.06
C LEU A 185 20.02 -15.61 10.04
N THR A 186 19.90 -16.74 9.39
CA THR A 186 21.04 -17.59 8.99
C THR A 186 21.40 -17.27 7.53
N LEU A 187 22.66 -17.39 7.19
CA LEU A 187 23.17 -17.13 5.86
C LEU A 187 24.35 -18.04 5.53
N HIS A 188 24.59 -18.25 4.26
CA HIS A 188 25.76 -18.99 3.76
C HIS A 188 26.65 -18.04 2.95
N VAL A 189 27.90 -17.90 3.37
CA VAL A 189 28.93 -17.12 2.64
C VAL A 189 29.70 -18.06 1.74
N MET A 190 29.82 -17.70 0.47
CA MET A 190 30.32 -18.57 -0.58
C MET A 190 31.85 -18.54 -0.76
N GLY A 191 32.59 -18.69 0.35
CA GLY A 191 34.04 -19.03 0.30
C GLY A 191 34.99 -17.89 -0.03
N GLU A 192 34.54 -16.63 -0.04
CA GLU A 192 35.42 -15.48 -0.20
C GLU A 192 35.42 -14.56 1.04
N GLY A 193 36.59 -14.25 1.54
CA GLY A 193 36.78 -13.31 2.67
C GLY A 193 36.97 -13.96 4.04
N GLN A 194 36.78 -13.17 5.12
CA GLN A 194 37.04 -13.60 6.50
C GLN A 194 35.98 -14.52 7.08
N ARG A 195 34.79 -14.54 6.47
CA ARG A 195 33.61 -15.33 6.90
C ARG A 195 33.27 -16.32 5.79
N ASP A 196 33.26 -17.57 6.13
CA ASP A 196 32.98 -18.69 5.21
C ASP A 196 31.96 -19.65 5.84
N GLY A 197 31.23 -20.37 4.98
CA GLY A 197 30.22 -21.34 5.38
C GLY A 197 28.96 -20.71 5.96
N VAL A 198 28.19 -21.52 6.72
CA VAL A 198 26.94 -21.07 7.34
C VAL A 198 27.25 -20.27 8.61
N GLY A 199 26.65 -19.10 8.71
CA GLY A 199 26.69 -18.23 9.88
C GLY A 199 25.31 -17.76 10.30
N ALA A 200 25.24 -17.10 11.44
CA ALA A 200 24.04 -16.42 11.93
C ALA A 200 24.32 -14.94 12.19
N VAL A 201 23.35 -14.10 11.91
CA VAL A 201 23.35 -12.69 12.33
C VAL A 201 22.17 -12.47 13.26
N HIS A 202 22.45 -12.13 14.51
CA HIS A 202 21.40 -11.77 15.47
C HIS A 202 21.05 -10.29 15.31
N ALA A 203 19.78 -10.01 15.03
CA ALA A 203 19.30 -8.67 14.86
C ALA A 203 17.80 -8.57 15.21
N PRO A 204 17.37 -7.49 15.87
CA PRO A 204 15.95 -7.27 16.16
C PRO A 204 15.14 -6.87 14.92
N ILE A 205 15.82 -6.44 13.85
CA ILE A 205 15.22 -5.95 12.61
C ILE A 205 15.92 -6.57 11.40
N VAL A 206 15.13 -7.15 10.49
CA VAL A 206 15.58 -7.65 9.19
C VAL A 206 14.71 -7.03 8.09
N VAL A 207 15.34 -6.51 7.04
CA VAL A 207 14.68 -5.93 5.88
C VAL A 207 14.97 -6.79 4.65
N LEU A 208 13.95 -7.36 4.04
CA LEU A 208 14.06 -8.13 2.81
C LEU A 208 13.94 -7.20 1.59
N ALA A 209 15.03 -7.02 0.87
CA ALA A 209 15.14 -6.27 -0.38
C ALA A 209 15.75 -7.15 -1.49
N THR A 210 15.38 -8.42 -1.50
CA THR A 210 16.00 -9.51 -2.27
C THR A 210 15.61 -9.54 -3.74
N GLY A 211 14.76 -8.61 -4.18
CA GLY A 211 14.24 -8.57 -5.55
C GLY A 211 13.20 -9.67 -5.82
N GLY A 212 12.98 -9.94 -7.11
CA GLY A 212 11.89 -10.78 -7.57
C GLY A 212 12.20 -12.26 -7.66
N LEU A 213 11.35 -12.97 -8.42
CA LEU A 213 11.33 -14.42 -8.53
C LEU A 213 11.42 -14.93 -9.99
N GLY A 214 11.88 -14.08 -10.92
CA GLY A 214 11.79 -14.38 -12.36
C GLY A 214 12.50 -15.66 -12.82
N GLN A 215 13.50 -16.14 -12.07
CA GLN A 215 14.16 -17.42 -12.33
C GLN A 215 13.27 -18.65 -12.09
N VAL A 216 12.03 -18.47 -11.68
CA VAL A 216 11.03 -19.54 -11.62
C VAL A 216 10.55 -19.97 -13.02
N TYR A 217 10.79 -19.16 -14.06
CA TYR A 217 10.46 -19.43 -15.46
C TYR A 217 11.70 -19.75 -16.29
N GLU A 218 11.55 -20.45 -17.43
CA GLU A 218 12.66 -20.77 -18.34
C GLU A 218 13.32 -19.52 -18.93
N ALA A 219 12.51 -18.55 -19.34
CA ALA A 219 12.98 -17.28 -19.90
C ALA A 219 12.50 -16.10 -19.03
N THR A 220 13.45 -15.24 -18.68
CA THR A 220 13.19 -14.07 -17.87
C THR A 220 14.16 -12.94 -18.21
N THR A 221 13.77 -11.70 -17.94
CA THR A 221 14.70 -10.56 -18.00
C THR A 221 15.48 -10.39 -16.69
N ASN A 222 15.14 -11.16 -15.65
CA ASN A 222 15.77 -11.05 -14.34
C ASN A 222 17.11 -11.78 -14.29
N PRO A 223 18.11 -11.23 -13.56
CA PRO A 223 19.39 -11.88 -13.37
C PRO A 223 19.28 -13.22 -12.62
N LEU A 224 20.33 -14.01 -12.67
CA LEU A 224 20.38 -15.35 -12.07
C LEU A 224 20.12 -15.36 -10.56
N VAL A 225 20.38 -14.25 -9.88
CA VAL A 225 20.16 -14.08 -8.43
C VAL A 225 18.69 -13.94 -8.05
N SER A 226 17.77 -13.73 -9.00
CA SER A 226 16.33 -13.48 -8.74
C SER A 226 15.54 -14.77 -8.55
N THR A 227 15.80 -15.49 -7.48
CA THR A 227 15.27 -16.84 -7.18
C THR A 227 14.16 -16.85 -6.12
N GLY A 228 13.59 -15.69 -5.76
CA GLY A 228 12.47 -15.56 -4.81
C GLY A 228 12.86 -15.87 -3.36
N ASP A 229 14.14 -15.76 -3.01
CA ASP A 229 14.67 -16.18 -1.71
C ASP A 229 14.00 -15.48 -0.53
N GLY A 230 13.83 -14.15 -0.61
CA GLY A 230 13.20 -13.38 0.47
C GLY A 230 11.72 -13.72 0.66
N THR A 231 10.98 -13.93 -0.44
CA THR A 231 9.58 -14.36 -0.38
C THR A 231 9.45 -15.75 0.25
N ALA A 232 10.32 -16.70 -0.15
CA ALA A 232 10.33 -18.05 0.41
C ALA A 232 10.74 -18.05 1.90
N MET A 233 11.73 -17.22 2.27
CA MET A 233 12.16 -17.02 3.65
C MET A 233 11.04 -16.44 4.53
N ALA A 234 10.35 -15.41 4.04
CA ALA A 234 9.21 -14.80 4.71
C ALA A 234 8.06 -15.79 4.93
N LEU A 235 7.72 -16.59 3.91
CA LEU A 235 6.71 -17.67 4.01
C LEU A 235 7.09 -18.69 5.09
N ARG A 236 8.34 -19.14 5.13
CA ARG A 236 8.82 -20.07 6.17
C ARG A 236 8.79 -19.46 7.56
N ALA A 237 8.95 -18.16 7.68
CA ALA A 237 8.80 -17.45 8.95
C ALA A 237 7.34 -17.19 9.36
N GLY A 238 6.36 -17.55 8.52
CA GLY A 238 4.94 -17.37 8.77
C GLY A 238 4.38 -16.00 8.37
N ALA A 239 5.16 -15.19 7.63
CA ALA A 239 4.67 -13.95 7.08
C ALA A 239 3.57 -14.19 6.03
N VAL A 240 2.67 -13.22 5.89
CA VAL A 240 1.70 -13.20 4.79
C VAL A 240 2.42 -12.76 3.52
N VAL A 241 2.18 -13.49 2.44
CA VAL A 241 2.54 -13.11 1.08
C VAL A 241 1.26 -12.89 0.29
N ARG A 242 1.23 -11.83 -0.51
CA ARG A 242 0.02 -11.35 -1.17
C ARG A 242 0.20 -11.35 -2.69
N ASP A 243 -0.86 -11.75 -3.43
CA ASP A 243 -1.03 -11.51 -4.87
C ASP A 243 0.09 -12.10 -5.77
N LEU A 244 0.64 -13.26 -5.43
CA LEU A 244 1.74 -13.89 -6.19
C LEU A 244 1.37 -14.30 -7.61
N GLU A 245 0.08 -14.43 -7.93
CA GLU A 245 -0.42 -14.75 -9.26
C GLU A 245 -0.16 -13.65 -10.29
N PHE A 246 0.06 -12.38 -9.86
CA PHE A 246 0.29 -11.26 -10.74
C PHE A 246 1.77 -11.15 -11.13
N VAL A 247 2.13 -11.91 -12.15
CA VAL A 247 3.45 -11.88 -12.78
C VAL A 247 3.35 -11.21 -14.15
N GLN A 248 4.03 -10.07 -14.30
CA GLN A 248 4.10 -9.33 -15.56
C GLN A 248 5.14 -9.95 -16.48
N PHE A 249 4.74 -10.28 -17.71
CA PHE A 249 5.64 -10.71 -18.77
C PHE A 249 5.94 -9.54 -19.69
N HIS A 250 7.24 -9.28 -19.95
CA HIS A 250 7.64 -8.31 -20.94
C HIS A 250 7.43 -8.88 -22.34
N PRO A 251 6.72 -8.19 -23.25
CA PRO A 251 6.34 -8.74 -24.54
C PRO A 251 7.51 -8.94 -25.51
N THR A 252 8.51 -8.06 -25.43
CA THR A 252 9.61 -8.01 -26.41
C THR A 252 10.96 -8.32 -25.75
N VAL A 253 11.21 -9.60 -25.49
CA VAL A 253 12.51 -10.10 -25.04
C VAL A 253 13.18 -10.84 -26.20
N LEU A 254 14.48 -10.63 -26.37
CA LEU A 254 15.22 -11.19 -27.49
C LEU A 254 15.17 -12.74 -27.44
N TRP A 255 14.67 -13.34 -28.51
CA TRP A 255 14.63 -14.79 -28.60
C TRP A 255 15.98 -15.34 -29.07
N LEU A 256 16.65 -16.11 -28.24
CA LEU A 256 17.98 -16.68 -28.49
C LEU A 256 17.97 -18.13 -28.99
N GLY A 257 16.83 -18.60 -29.45
CA GLY A 257 16.67 -19.95 -29.99
C GLY A 257 16.03 -20.96 -29.05
N PRO A 258 15.70 -22.15 -29.54
CA PRO A 258 15.08 -23.21 -28.73
C PRO A 258 16.05 -23.68 -27.66
N GLY A 259 15.56 -23.75 -26.42
CA GLY A 259 16.34 -24.18 -25.25
C GLY A 259 17.16 -23.07 -24.58
N ALA A 260 17.08 -21.83 -25.05
CA ALA A 260 17.60 -20.67 -24.29
C ALA A 260 16.85 -20.56 -22.96
N ALA A 261 17.58 -20.44 -21.85
CA ALA A 261 17.03 -20.39 -20.52
C ALA A 261 17.74 -19.32 -19.67
N GLY A 262 17.10 -18.88 -18.57
CA GLY A 262 17.62 -17.89 -17.68
C GLY A 262 17.43 -16.46 -18.20
N GLN A 263 18.35 -15.57 -17.87
CA GLN A 263 18.27 -14.18 -18.23
C GLN A 263 18.43 -13.97 -19.76
N GLN A 264 17.42 -13.29 -20.33
CA GLN A 264 17.40 -12.93 -21.76
C GLN A 264 17.46 -11.40 -21.93
N PRO A 265 18.12 -10.89 -23.00
CA PRO A 265 18.20 -9.46 -23.26
C PRO A 265 16.81 -8.84 -23.50
N LEU A 266 16.53 -7.76 -22.78
CA LEU A 266 15.31 -6.98 -22.94
C LEU A 266 15.42 -6.07 -24.19
N ILE A 267 14.38 -6.03 -25.01
CA ILE A 267 14.16 -5.01 -26.03
C ILE A 267 13.10 -4.06 -25.46
N SER A 268 13.54 -2.90 -24.99
CA SER A 268 12.69 -1.94 -24.27
C SER A 268 11.43 -1.57 -25.06
N GLU A 269 10.37 -1.30 -24.34
CA GLU A 269 9.11 -0.78 -24.88
C GLU A 269 9.28 0.55 -25.61
N ALA A 270 10.26 1.36 -25.22
CA ALA A 270 10.60 2.61 -25.87
C ALA A 270 10.92 2.44 -27.38
N VAL A 271 11.42 1.27 -27.79
CA VAL A 271 11.66 0.97 -29.22
C VAL A 271 10.35 0.94 -30.01
N ARG A 272 9.27 0.42 -29.41
CA ARG A 272 7.91 0.48 -29.99
C ARG A 272 7.35 1.92 -29.92
N GLY A 273 7.67 2.65 -28.87
CA GLY A 273 7.35 4.07 -28.72
C GLY A 273 7.91 4.93 -29.85
N GLU A 274 9.10 4.60 -30.37
CA GLU A 274 9.72 5.28 -31.52
C GLU A 274 9.19 4.79 -32.87
N GLY A 275 8.25 3.82 -32.90
CA GLY A 275 7.55 3.41 -34.12
C GLY A 275 7.88 2.00 -34.63
N ALA A 276 8.57 1.18 -33.87
CA ALA A 276 8.74 -0.23 -34.24
C ALA A 276 7.42 -0.98 -34.10
N VAL A 277 7.17 -1.95 -34.98
CA VAL A 277 5.93 -2.73 -35.07
C VAL A 277 6.17 -4.23 -34.96
N LEU A 278 5.23 -4.95 -34.32
CA LEU A 278 5.27 -6.40 -34.22
C LEU A 278 4.72 -7.06 -35.47
N VAL A 279 5.49 -7.95 -36.05
CA VAL A 279 5.12 -8.69 -37.27
C VAL A 279 5.24 -10.20 -37.08
N ASP A 280 4.39 -10.94 -37.79
CA ASP A 280 4.41 -12.41 -37.82
C ASP A 280 5.44 -12.96 -38.81
N ALA A 281 5.49 -14.29 -38.94
CA ALA A 281 6.39 -15.01 -39.86
C ALA A 281 6.21 -14.61 -41.34
N LYS A 282 5.11 -13.95 -41.70
CA LYS A 282 4.84 -13.46 -43.04
C LYS A 282 5.15 -11.98 -43.21
N GLY A 283 5.70 -11.34 -42.18
CA GLY A 283 5.95 -9.91 -42.12
C GLY A 283 4.68 -9.06 -41.98
N GLN A 284 3.57 -9.63 -41.51
CA GLN A 284 2.31 -8.91 -41.36
C GLN A 284 2.16 -8.36 -39.94
N PRO A 285 1.93 -7.06 -39.76
CA PRO A 285 1.55 -6.49 -38.49
C PRO A 285 0.25 -7.13 -37.96
N PHE A 286 0.20 -7.44 -36.64
CA PHE A 286 -0.98 -8.15 -36.07
C PHE A 286 -1.60 -7.43 -34.88
N MET A 287 -1.01 -6.39 -34.34
CA MET A 287 -1.53 -5.70 -33.16
C MET A 287 -2.75 -4.81 -33.44
N ALA A 288 -2.95 -4.37 -34.68
CA ALA A 288 -4.02 -3.41 -35.04
C ALA A 288 -5.47 -3.93 -34.79
N GLY A 289 -5.64 -5.25 -34.66
CA GLY A 289 -6.94 -5.85 -34.32
C GLY A 289 -7.10 -6.26 -32.85
N GLU A 290 -6.07 -6.14 -32.06
CA GLU A 290 -6.04 -6.62 -30.66
C GLU A 290 -6.35 -5.51 -29.63
N HIS A 291 -6.01 -4.25 -29.94
CA HIS A 291 -6.22 -3.11 -29.06
C HIS A 291 -6.19 -1.79 -29.84
N GLU A 292 -6.94 -0.77 -29.36
CA GLU A 292 -7.00 0.56 -29.99
C GLU A 292 -5.63 1.27 -30.12
N LEU A 293 -4.72 1.02 -29.17
CA LEU A 293 -3.36 1.56 -29.16
C LEU A 293 -2.37 0.70 -29.98
N GLY A 294 -2.79 -0.40 -30.60
CA GLY A 294 -1.94 -1.27 -31.41
C GLY A 294 -0.69 -1.74 -30.65
N ASP A 295 0.50 -1.49 -31.22
CA ASP A 295 1.78 -1.89 -30.62
C ASP A 295 2.12 -1.14 -29.32
N LEU A 296 1.42 -0.05 -29.00
CA LEU A 296 1.57 0.71 -27.74
C LEU A 296 0.56 0.30 -26.66
N ALA A 297 -0.16 -0.79 -26.87
CA ALA A 297 -1.06 -1.37 -25.88
C ALA A 297 -0.30 -1.75 -24.60
N PRO A 298 -0.99 -1.89 -23.45
CA PRO A 298 -0.39 -2.36 -22.20
C PRO A 298 0.39 -3.68 -22.40
N ARG A 299 1.49 -3.85 -21.67
CA ARG A 299 2.40 -5.01 -21.81
C ARG A 299 1.71 -6.36 -21.75
N SER A 300 0.74 -6.51 -20.86
CA SER A 300 -0.06 -7.73 -20.71
C SER A 300 -0.87 -8.05 -21.97
N VAL A 301 -1.45 -7.04 -22.62
CA VAL A 301 -2.20 -7.19 -23.87
C VAL A 301 -1.26 -7.62 -25.00
N VAL A 302 -0.11 -6.95 -25.14
CA VAL A 302 0.86 -7.26 -26.18
C VAL A 302 1.45 -8.66 -25.99
N ALA A 303 1.84 -9.03 -24.76
CA ALA A 303 2.39 -10.36 -24.46
C ALA A 303 1.40 -11.47 -24.79
N LYS A 304 0.12 -11.27 -24.46
CA LYS A 304 -0.97 -12.19 -24.78
C LYS A 304 -1.16 -12.33 -26.30
N ALA A 305 -1.19 -11.22 -27.03
CA ALA A 305 -1.35 -11.22 -28.49
C ALA A 305 -0.19 -11.96 -29.17
N ILE A 306 1.05 -11.72 -28.72
CA ILE A 306 2.23 -12.43 -29.23
C ILE A 306 2.08 -13.94 -29.01
N LEU A 307 1.77 -14.38 -27.78
CA LEU A 307 1.67 -15.81 -27.48
C LEU A 307 0.54 -16.48 -28.27
N ARG A 308 -0.61 -15.83 -28.41
CA ARG A 308 -1.70 -16.32 -29.27
C ARG A 308 -1.25 -16.45 -30.72
N ARG A 309 -0.49 -15.47 -31.23
CA ARG A 309 0.03 -15.50 -32.59
C ARG A 309 1.03 -16.64 -32.78
N MET A 310 1.93 -16.85 -31.82
CA MET A 310 2.86 -17.99 -31.80
C MET A 310 2.12 -19.32 -31.81
N ASN A 311 1.13 -19.49 -30.94
CA ASN A 311 0.32 -20.71 -30.88
C ASN A 311 -0.45 -20.97 -32.18
N ALA A 312 -1.03 -19.93 -32.79
CA ALA A 312 -1.81 -20.06 -34.04
C ALA A 312 -0.93 -20.39 -35.26
N THR A 313 0.33 -19.94 -35.26
CA THR A 313 1.26 -20.14 -36.38
C THR A 313 2.19 -21.34 -36.20
N GLY A 314 2.33 -21.85 -34.95
CA GLY A 314 3.32 -22.87 -34.60
C GLY A 314 4.77 -22.39 -34.65
N VAL A 315 4.99 -21.08 -34.71
CA VAL A 315 6.33 -20.47 -34.75
C VAL A 315 6.72 -20.04 -33.32
N PRO A 316 7.95 -20.35 -32.85
CA PRO A 316 8.31 -20.16 -31.43
C PRO A 316 8.62 -18.70 -31.05
N HIS A 317 8.47 -17.74 -31.94
CA HIS A 317 8.67 -16.32 -31.70
C HIS A 317 7.91 -15.48 -32.76
N VAL A 318 7.83 -14.18 -32.52
CA VAL A 318 7.43 -13.17 -33.50
C VAL A 318 8.61 -12.23 -33.77
N TRP A 319 8.45 -11.24 -34.61
CA TRP A 319 9.52 -10.27 -34.91
C TRP A 319 9.07 -8.85 -34.56
N LEU A 320 10.02 -8.04 -34.10
CA LEU A 320 9.91 -6.61 -33.99
C LEU A 320 10.61 -5.97 -35.17
N ASP A 321 9.86 -5.27 -36.03
CA ASP A 321 10.41 -4.50 -37.14
C ASP A 321 10.71 -3.07 -36.70
N ALA A 322 11.97 -2.79 -36.45
CA ALA A 322 12.49 -1.51 -36.02
C ALA A 322 13.41 -0.87 -37.03
N ARG A 323 13.48 -1.40 -38.27
CA ARG A 323 14.39 -0.92 -39.35
C ARG A 323 14.09 0.51 -39.76
N GLY A 324 12.82 0.93 -39.60
CA GLY A 324 12.38 2.30 -39.90
C GLY A 324 12.97 3.40 -39.01
N LEU A 325 13.54 3.04 -37.85
CA LEU A 325 14.14 4.02 -36.93
C LEU A 325 15.47 4.61 -37.45
N GLY A 326 16.20 3.84 -38.23
CA GLY A 326 17.49 4.26 -38.76
C GLY A 326 18.66 4.24 -37.77
N ALA A 327 19.88 4.17 -38.26
CA ALA A 327 21.10 4.02 -37.46
C ALA A 327 21.27 5.13 -36.40
N GLN A 328 20.97 6.38 -36.73
CA GLN A 328 21.16 7.51 -35.84
C GLN A 328 20.29 7.41 -34.57
N THR A 329 19.05 6.99 -34.72
CA THR A 329 18.14 6.79 -33.59
C THR A 329 18.61 5.64 -32.69
N TRP A 330 19.04 4.53 -33.31
CA TRP A 330 19.58 3.40 -32.57
C TRP A 330 20.83 3.77 -31.76
N GLU A 331 21.78 4.50 -32.36
CA GLU A 331 23.01 4.91 -31.69
C GLU A 331 22.79 5.95 -30.57
N ALA A 332 21.83 6.85 -30.75
CA ALA A 332 21.55 7.91 -29.78
C ALA A 332 20.64 7.49 -28.64
N ARG A 333 19.57 6.70 -28.94
CA ARG A 333 18.51 6.39 -28.01
C ARG A 333 18.60 5.00 -27.38
N PHE A 334 19.19 4.02 -28.08
CA PHE A 334 19.20 2.61 -27.68
C PHE A 334 20.59 1.96 -27.85
N PRO A 335 21.68 2.60 -27.40
CA PRO A 335 23.03 2.08 -27.61
C PRO A 335 23.25 0.71 -26.96
N THR A 336 22.67 0.46 -25.77
CA THR A 336 22.81 -0.81 -25.07
C THR A 336 22.06 -1.93 -25.79
N ILE A 337 20.82 -1.68 -26.23
CA ILE A 337 20.01 -2.65 -26.97
C ILE A 337 20.69 -2.96 -28.32
N LEU A 338 21.16 -1.93 -29.02
CA LEU A 338 21.90 -2.10 -30.29
C LEU A 338 23.13 -3.00 -30.12
N ALA A 339 23.93 -2.73 -29.08
CA ALA A 339 25.10 -3.55 -28.78
C ALA A 339 24.72 -4.99 -28.47
N LYS A 340 23.66 -5.21 -27.65
CA LYS A 340 23.19 -6.55 -27.32
C LYS A 340 22.65 -7.31 -28.53
N CYS A 341 21.89 -6.69 -29.42
CA CYS A 341 21.42 -7.34 -30.63
C CYS A 341 22.63 -7.75 -31.52
N ARG A 342 23.59 -6.86 -31.70
CA ARG A 342 24.82 -7.16 -32.52
C ARG A 342 25.68 -8.23 -31.89
N GLU A 343 25.78 -8.33 -30.56
CA GLU A 343 26.46 -9.41 -29.84
C GLU A 343 25.87 -10.79 -30.21
N HIS A 344 24.55 -10.83 -30.49
CA HIS A 344 23.86 -12.04 -30.91
C HIS A 344 23.69 -12.15 -32.44
N GLY A 345 24.44 -11.36 -33.23
CA GLY A 345 24.47 -11.42 -34.68
C GLY A 345 23.27 -10.81 -35.39
N ILE A 346 22.52 -9.94 -34.73
CA ILE A 346 21.33 -9.26 -35.25
C ILE A 346 21.66 -7.75 -35.31
N ASP A 347 21.59 -7.16 -36.51
CA ASP A 347 21.68 -5.70 -36.66
C ASP A 347 20.27 -5.11 -36.79
N PRO A 348 19.71 -4.49 -35.74
CA PRO A 348 18.34 -4.01 -35.77
C PRO A 348 18.10 -2.84 -36.73
N VAL A 349 19.17 -2.26 -37.30
CA VAL A 349 19.07 -1.27 -38.38
C VAL A 349 18.64 -1.92 -39.69
N THR A 350 19.02 -3.18 -39.95
CA THR A 350 18.77 -3.92 -41.19
C THR A 350 17.92 -5.16 -41.03
N ASP A 351 17.94 -5.75 -39.83
CA ASP A 351 17.32 -7.05 -39.54
C ASP A 351 16.06 -6.91 -38.70
N LEU A 352 15.16 -7.87 -38.83
CA LEU A 352 14.05 -8.06 -37.90
C LEU A 352 14.57 -8.65 -36.60
N ILE A 353 14.12 -8.12 -35.44
CA ILE A 353 14.52 -8.60 -34.12
C ILE A 353 13.54 -9.73 -33.71
N PRO A 354 14.01 -11.00 -33.55
CA PRO A 354 13.13 -12.06 -33.05
C PRO A 354 12.83 -11.83 -31.56
N VAL A 355 11.55 -11.83 -31.16
CA VAL A 355 11.11 -11.53 -29.80
C VAL A 355 10.07 -12.53 -29.29
N VAL A 356 10.07 -12.71 -27.97
CA VAL A 356 9.16 -13.58 -27.24
C VAL A 356 8.78 -12.95 -25.91
N PRO A 357 7.57 -13.19 -25.37
CA PRO A 357 7.26 -12.79 -24.00
C PRO A 357 8.10 -13.58 -22.99
N ALA A 358 8.65 -12.87 -21.99
CA ALA A 358 9.39 -13.52 -20.90
C ALA A 358 9.05 -12.87 -19.56
N CYS A 359 9.20 -13.61 -18.47
CA CYS A 359 8.94 -13.12 -17.11
C CYS A 359 9.80 -11.90 -16.80
N HIS A 360 9.17 -10.86 -16.26
CA HIS A 360 9.81 -9.55 -16.08
C HIS A 360 9.69 -9.01 -14.68
N TYR A 361 8.50 -9.05 -14.08
CA TYR A 361 8.24 -8.45 -12.77
C TYR A 361 7.11 -9.17 -12.02
N ALA A 362 7.26 -9.38 -10.71
CA ALA A 362 6.21 -9.86 -9.83
C ALA A 362 5.58 -8.67 -9.08
N SER A 363 4.27 -8.46 -9.25
CA SER A 363 3.54 -7.39 -8.52
C SER A 363 3.21 -7.79 -7.09
N GLY A 364 3.06 -9.08 -6.83
CA GLY A 364 2.88 -9.66 -5.51
C GLY A 364 4.20 -9.92 -4.78
N GLY A 365 4.11 -10.18 -3.47
CA GLY A 365 5.28 -10.41 -2.62
C GLY A 365 4.91 -10.44 -1.14
N VAL A 366 5.88 -10.20 -0.26
CA VAL A 366 5.65 -10.08 1.19
C VAL A 366 4.72 -8.89 1.45
N ARG A 367 3.57 -9.14 2.06
CA ARG A 367 2.60 -8.10 2.39
C ARG A 367 3.21 -7.12 3.39
N THR A 368 3.14 -5.82 3.07
CA THR A 368 3.63 -4.74 3.95
C THR A 368 2.57 -3.66 4.19
N ASP A 369 2.76 -2.90 5.27
CA ASP A 369 2.09 -1.61 5.48
C ASP A 369 2.86 -0.46 4.79
N LEU A 370 2.35 0.76 4.91
CA LEU A 370 2.97 1.96 4.33
C LEU A 370 4.35 2.31 4.90
N ALA A 371 4.75 1.70 6.01
CA ALA A 371 6.08 1.81 6.60
C ALA A 371 7.00 0.63 6.24
N GLY A 372 6.56 -0.26 5.35
CA GLY A 372 7.30 -1.45 4.93
C GLY A 372 7.32 -2.59 5.93
N ARG A 373 6.52 -2.54 7.02
CA ARG A 373 6.44 -3.60 8.03
C ARG A 373 5.64 -4.78 7.51
N SER A 374 6.17 -5.98 7.67
CA SER A 374 5.43 -7.21 7.37
C SER A 374 4.49 -7.61 8.52
N THR A 375 3.84 -8.76 8.37
CA THR A 375 3.00 -9.35 9.43
C THR A 375 3.79 -10.06 10.53
N VAL A 376 5.12 -10.16 10.41
CA VAL A 376 6.03 -10.72 11.43
C VAL A 376 6.75 -9.56 12.12
N PRO A 377 6.67 -9.43 13.46
CA PRO A 377 7.31 -8.34 14.18
C PRO A 377 8.82 -8.28 13.95
N GLY A 378 9.34 -7.11 13.58
CA GLY A 378 10.76 -6.90 13.27
C GLY A 378 11.16 -7.27 11.84
N LEU A 379 10.24 -7.82 11.02
CA LEU A 379 10.47 -8.09 9.62
C LEU A 379 9.87 -6.99 8.75
N TYR A 380 10.68 -6.44 7.85
CA TYR A 380 10.29 -5.48 6.82
C TYR A 380 10.55 -6.08 5.43
N ALA A 381 9.87 -5.54 4.42
CA ALA A 381 10.19 -5.85 3.03
C ALA A 381 10.05 -4.60 2.15
N CYS A 382 10.83 -4.52 1.06
CA CYS A 382 10.88 -3.38 0.16
C CYS A 382 11.25 -3.78 -1.27
N GLY A 383 10.80 -3.00 -2.25
CA GLY A 383 10.99 -3.26 -3.68
C GLY A 383 10.27 -4.54 -4.09
N GLU A 384 10.71 -5.18 -5.18
CA GLU A 384 10.02 -6.33 -5.79
C GLU A 384 9.82 -7.54 -4.87
N ALA A 385 10.50 -7.62 -3.72
CA ALA A 385 10.23 -8.65 -2.72
C ALA A 385 8.95 -8.39 -1.91
N ALA A 386 8.42 -7.16 -1.94
CA ALA A 386 7.27 -6.71 -1.18
C ALA A 386 6.02 -6.59 -2.05
N CYS A 387 4.86 -6.78 -1.45
CA CYS A 387 3.58 -6.30 -1.97
C CYS A 387 3.17 -5.09 -1.14
N SER A 388 3.56 -3.91 -1.62
CA SER A 388 3.29 -2.61 -0.98
C SER A 388 1.88 -2.07 -1.24
N GLY A 389 1.16 -2.69 -2.20
CA GLY A 389 -0.13 -2.21 -2.69
C GLY A 389 -0.05 -1.26 -3.88
N VAL A 390 1.14 -0.78 -4.26
CA VAL A 390 1.31 0.19 -5.38
C VAL A 390 0.91 -0.38 -6.73
N HIS A 391 1.25 -1.64 -7.01
CA HIS A 391 1.19 -2.18 -8.37
C HIS A 391 -0.14 -2.87 -8.72
N GLY A 392 -0.93 -3.26 -7.72
CA GLY A 392 -2.17 -3.99 -7.97
C GLY A 392 -1.95 -5.22 -8.85
N ALA A 393 -2.87 -5.45 -9.79
CA ALA A 393 -2.82 -6.60 -10.68
C ALA A 393 -1.80 -6.46 -11.84
N ASN A 394 -1.26 -5.26 -12.07
CA ASN A 394 -0.32 -5.01 -13.17
C ASN A 394 0.46 -3.71 -12.93
N ARG A 395 1.77 -3.81 -12.96
CA ARG A 395 2.67 -2.69 -12.68
C ARG A 395 2.71 -1.69 -13.84
N LEU A 396 2.55 -0.40 -13.53
CA LEU A 396 2.86 0.68 -14.47
C LEU A 396 4.38 0.74 -14.72
N ALA A 397 4.78 0.93 -15.96
CA ALA A 397 6.20 1.00 -16.35
C ALA A 397 6.97 2.03 -15.50
N SER A 398 8.23 1.75 -15.18
CA SER A 398 9.15 2.63 -14.44
C SER A 398 8.76 3.04 -13.01
N ASN A 399 7.63 2.53 -12.46
CA ASN A 399 7.27 2.73 -11.06
C ASN A 399 8.07 1.87 -10.08
N SER A 400 8.64 0.73 -10.50
CA SER A 400 9.35 -0.19 -9.59
C SER A 400 10.64 0.40 -8.99
N LEU A 401 11.38 1.20 -9.77
CA LEU A 401 12.55 1.89 -9.23
C LEU A 401 12.13 2.99 -8.24
N LEU A 402 11.05 3.71 -8.55
CA LEU A 402 10.51 4.73 -7.66
C LEU A 402 10.01 4.13 -6.33
N GLU A 403 9.30 2.99 -6.40
CA GLU A 403 8.86 2.26 -5.22
C GLU A 403 10.03 1.88 -4.32
N GLY A 404 11.09 1.33 -4.92
CA GLY A 404 12.31 0.98 -4.18
C GLY A 404 12.93 2.15 -3.43
N LEU A 405 12.88 3.38 -3.99
CA LEU A 405 13.37 4.59 -3.33
C LEU A 405 12.43 5.07 -2.22
N VAL A 406 11.15 5.26 -2.55
CA VAL A 406 10.18 5.87 -1.63
C VAL A 406 9.95 4.99 -0.41
N PHE A 407 9.69 3.70 -0.59
CA PHE A 407 9.46 2.81 0.55
C PHE A 407 10.73 2.52 1.34
N ALA A 408 11.91 2.59 0.72
CA ALA A 408 13.18 2.55 1.47
C ALA A 408 13.31 3.71 2.46
N GLU A 409 12.92 4.92 2.04
CA GLU A 409 12.91 6.09 2.92
C GLU A 409 11.88 5.95 4.04
N ARG A 410 10.68 5.47 3.74
CA ARG A 410 9.64 5.22 4.74
C ARG A 410 10.06 4.20 5.80
N ILE A 411 10.74 3.13 5.38
CA ILE A 411 11.33 2.16 6.32
C ILE A 411 12.36 2.86 7.21
N ALA A 412 13.27 3.64 6.66
CA ALA A 412 14.31 4.32 7.45
C ALA A 412 13.72 5.34 8.44
N GLU A 413 12.68 6.07 8.07
CA GLU A 413 11.94 6.96 8.98
C GLU A 413 11.26 6.19 10.12
N ASP A 414 10.72 5.02 9.82
CA ASP A 414 10.10 4.17 10.82
C ASP A 414 11.12 3.58 11.79
N LEU A 415 12.29 3.18 11.28
CA LEU A 415 13.41 2.72 12.08
C LEU A 415 13.90 3.84 13.02
N GLU A 416 14.08 5.05 12.52
CA GLU A 416 14.45 6.22 13.33
C GLU A 416 13.47 6.45 14.47
N ARG A 417 12.16 6.48 14.15
CA ARG A 417 11.09 6.63 15.14
C ARG A 417 11.15 5.53 16.19
N THR A 418 11.37 4.29 15.77
CA THR A 418 11.48 3.14 16.65
C THR A 418 12.66 3.29 17.61
N PHE A 419 13.84 3.68 17.12
CA PHE A 419 15.03 3.89 17.93
C PHE A 419 14.93 5.10 18.86
N ARG A 420 14.20 6.14 18.47
CA ARG A 420 13.90 7.30 19.34
C ARG A 420 13.05 6.93 20.55
N THR A 421 12.14 5.97 20.42
CA THR A 421 11.33 5.48 21.55
C THR A 421 12.08 4.50 22.47
N GLY A 422 13.23 4.00 22.01
CA GLY A 422 14.11 3.06 22.70
C GLY A 422 14.68 2.04 21.72
N ARG A 423 15.96 1.71 21.89
CA ARG A 423 16.58 0.70 21.02
C ARG A 423 15.82 -0.62 21.10
N PRO A 424 15.40 -1.22 19.97
CA PRO A 424 14.66 -2.48 19.98
C PRO A 424 15.45 -3.56 20.71
N ALA A 425 14.79 -4.24 21.63
CA ALA A 425 15.41 -5.35 22.34
C ALA A 425 15.68 -6.50 21.36
N ARG A 426 16.88 -7.07 21.43
CA ARG A 426 17.20 -8.29 20.70
C ARG A 426 16.42 -9.45 21.29
N ARG A 427 15.82 -10.24 20.42
CA ARG A 427 15.18 -11.49 20.78
C ARG A 427 16.20 -12.60 20.81
N GLU A 428 16.12 -13.47 21.79
CA GLU A 428 16.89 -14.70 21.79
C GLU A 428 16.28 -15.68 20.78
N PRO A 429 17.04 -16.18 19.80
CA PRO A 429 16.53 -17.17 18.86
C PRO A 429 16.06 -18.43 19.57
N ILE A 430 14.84 -18.86 19.32
CA ILE A 430 14.38 -20.16 19.81
C ILE A 430 14.97 -21.30 18.94
N LYS A 431 15.16 -22.46 19.55
CA LYS A 431 15.54 -23.65 18.80
C LYS A 431 14.43 -24.00 17.81
N ASP A 432 14.71 -23.85 16.53
CA ASP A 432 13.76 -24.20 15.48
C ASP A 432 13.54 -25.72 15.44
N ARG A 433 12.29 -26.13 15.74
CA ARG A 433 11.87 -27.54 15.77
C ARG A 433 11.16 -27.94 14.50
N ARG A 434 10.96 -27.03 13.55
CA ARG A 434 10.34 -27.34 12.26
C ARG A 434 11.21 -28.31 11.49
N GLU A 435 10.57 -29.22 10.75
CA GLU A 435 11.27 -30.24 9.98
C GLU A 435 12.10 -29.61 8.86
N PRO A 436 13.42 -29.82 8.82
CA PRO A 436 14.27 -29.28 7.78
C PRO A 436 14.15 -30.07 6.49
N GLY A 437 14.34 -29.40 5.35
CA GLY A 437 14.38 -30.09 4.06
C GLY A 437 14.97 -29.21 2.98
N VAL A 438 15.53 -29.85 1.97
CA VAL A 438 15.93 -29.23 0.70
C VAL A 438 15.64 -30.21 -0.43
N ILE A 439 15.42 -29.70 -1.63
CA ILE A 439 15.30 -30.50 -2.85
C ILE A 439 16.56 -30.38 -3.69
N ALA A 440 16.80 -31.40 -4.52
CA ALA A 440 17.99 -31.47 -5.36
C ALA A 440 18.00 -30.30 -6.38
N GLY A 441 19.14 -29.66 -6.55
CA GLY A 441 19.31 -28.55 -7.51
C GLY A 441 19.03 -28.98 -8.96
N SER A 442 19.27 -30.27 -9.28
CA SER A 442 19.06 -30.82 -10.63
C SER A 442 17.63 -30.70 -11.17
N VAL A 443 16.62 -30.56 -10.31
CA VAL A 443 15.21 -30.38 -10.74
C VAL A 443 14.83 -28.92 -11.06
N ARG A 444 15.74 -27.98 -10.90
CA ARG A 444 15.50 -26.54 -11.17
C ARG A 444 14.92 -26.32 -12.58
N ARG A 445 15.53 -26.92 -13.58
CA ARG A 445 15.08 -26.77 -14.97
C ARG A 445 13.69 -27.34 -15.20
N GLU A 446 13.35 -28.47 -14.56
CA GLU A 446 12.01 -29.04 -14.67
C GLU A 446 10.94 -28.15 -14.04
N ILE A 447 11.24 -27.53 -12.87
CA ILE A 447 10.36 -26.52 -12.26
C ILE A 447 10.13 -25.37 -13.24
N GLN A 448 11.19 -24.84 -13.86
CA GLN A 448 11.10 -23.73 -14.80
C GLN A 448 10.24 -24.08 -16.03
N GLN A 449 10.38 -25.29 -16.55
CA GLN A 449 9.59 -25.77 -17.69
C GLN A 449 8.11 -25.90 -17.34
N LEU A 450 7.80 -26.51 -16.19
CA LEU A 450 6.44 -26.64 -15.70
C LEU A 450 5.77 -25.28 -15.52
N MET A 451 6.49 -24.34 -14.91
CA MET A 451 5.96 -22.98 -14.69
C MET A 451 5.72 -22.23 -15.99
N SER A 452 6.65 -22.35 -16.97
CA SER A 452 6.49 -21.70 -18.26
C SER A 452 5.34 -22.27 -19.06
N ALA A 453 5.12 -23.58 -19.00
CA ALA A 453 4.06 -24.27 -19.73
C ALA A 453 2.67 -24.08 -19.12
N GLY A 454 2.52 -24.16 -17.79
CA GLY A 454 1.22 -24.20 -17.13
C GLY A 454 0.82 -22.96 -16.35
N ALA A 455 1.79 -22.11 -15.98
CA ALA A 455 1.54 -20.87 -15.20
C ALA A 455 2.18 -19.63 -15.86
N GLY A 456 2.39 -19.65 -17.17
CA GLY A 456 2.94 -18.54 -17.95
C GLY A 456 1.95 -17.41 -18.23
N VAL A 457 2.03 -16.82 -19.43
CA VAL A 457 1.17 -15.71 -19.86
C VAL A 457 -0.30 -16.14 -19.98
N LEU A 458 -0.56 -17.26 -20.67
CA LEU A 458 -1.91 -17.83 -20.82
C LEU A 458 -2.06 -19.00 -19.86
N ARG A 459 -3.10 -18.98 -19.04
CA ARG A 459 -3.37 -19.96 -17.98
C ARG A 459 -4.76 -20.56 -18.15
N ASN A 460 -4.95 -21.78 -17.67
CA ASN A 460 -6.25 -22.40 -17.55
C ASN A 460 -6.22 -23.42 -16.38
N ASP A 461 -7.38 -23.83 -15.89
CA ASP A 461 -7.52 -24.73 -14.77
C ASP A 461 -6.73 -26.03 -14.94
N ARG A 462 -6.78 -26.64 -16.12
CA ARG A 462 -6.08 -27.91 -16.40
C ARG A 462 -4.57 -27.73 -16.27
N GLY A 463 -3.98 -26.73 -16.94
CA GLY A 463 -2.54 -26.47 -16.92
C GLY A 463 -2.04 -26.15 -15.51
N LEU A 464 -2.79 -25.33 -14.76
CA LEU A 464 -2.45 -24.98 -13.38
C LEU A 464 -2.48 -26.21 -12.46
N ARG A 465 -3.51 -27.06 -12.53
CA ARG A 465 -3.61 -28.28 -11.71
C ARG A 465 -2.54 -29.33 -12.06
N GLU A 466 -2.26 -29.51 -13.34
CA GLU A 466 -1.19 -30.41 -13.80
C GLU A 466 0.18 -29.91 -13.27
N THR A 467 0.43 -28.60 -13.37
CA THR A 467 1.65 -27.98 -12.84
C THR A 467 1.74 -28.10 -11.32
N GLU A 468 0.69 -27.84 -10.59
CA GLU A 468 0.67 -27.99 -9.12
C GLU A 468 0.99 -29.41 -8.71
N SER A 469 0.35 -30.39 -9.35
CA SER A 469 0.57 -31.82 -9.07
C SER A 469 2.01 -32.22 -9.33
N ALA A 470 2.61 -31.76 -10.45
CA ALA A 470 3.99 -32.02 -10.81
C ALA A 470 4.96 -31.36 -9.81
N LEU A 471 4.75 -30.11 -9.41
CA LEU A 471 5.57 -29.43 -8.40
C LEU A 471 5.50 -30.13 -7.03
N ILE A 472 4.33 -30.62 -6.64
CA ILE A 472 4.18 -31.43 -5.41
C ILE A 472 5.00 -32.73 -5.51
N PHE A 473 4.94 -33.42 -6.66
CA PHE A 473 5.69 -34.62 -6.89
C PHE A 473 7.21 -34.39 -6.83
N LEU A 474 7.71 -33.35 -7.52
CA LEU A 474 9.13 -32.98 -7.49
C LEU A 474 9.63 -32.71 -6.06
N GLY A 475 8.87 -31.94 -5.27
CA GLY A 475 9.24 -31.65 -3.89
C GLY A 475 9.31 -32.86 -2.94
N ARG A 476 8.61 -33.95 -3.29
CA ARG A 476 8.61 -35.20 -2.49
C ARG A 476 9.61 -36.22 -2.96
N SER A 477 9.88 -36.26 -4.26
CA SER A 477 10.62 -37.36 -4.91
C SER A 477 12.11 -37.08 -5.08
N HIS A 478 12.55 -35.81 -4.88
CA HIS A 478 13.93 -35.42 -5.13
C HIS A 478 14.54 -34.69 -3.91
N PRO A 479 14.77 -35.41 -2.80
CA PRO A 479 15.50 -34.81 -1.67
C PRO A 479 16.92 -34.45 -2.12
N GLY A 480 17.41 -33.29 -1.65
CA GLY A 480 18.73 -32.75 -1.98
C GLY A 480 19.68 -32.74 -0.78
N GLU A 481 20.92 -32.45 -1.06
CA GLU A 481 21.93 -32.15 -0.05
C GLU A 481 22.08 -30.63 0.10
N PRO A 482 22.39 -30.11 1.30
CA PRO A 482 22.57 -28.69 1.54
C PRO A 482 23.71 -28.08 0.69
N CYS A 483 23.35 -27.27 -0.28
CA CYS A 483 24.24 -26.47 -1.10
C CYS A 483 23.48 -25.32 -1.72
N VAL A 484 24.16 -24.32 -2.27
CA VAL A 484 23.56 -23.12 -2.85
C VAL A 484 22.48 -23.46 -3.88
N GLU A 485 22.80 -24.35 -4.81
CA GLU A 485 21.87 -24.76 -5.86
C GLU A 485 20.58 -25.41 -5.30
N SER A 486 20.73 -26.28 -4.28
CA SER A 486 19.59 -26.93 -3.63
C SER A 486 18.75 -25.93 -2.82
N TRP A 487 19.35 -24.98 -2.12
CA TRP A 487 18.63 -23.94 -1.39
C TRP A 487 17.83 -23.04 -2.34
N GLU A 488 18.45 -22.53 -3.40
CA GLU A 488 17.77 -21.72 -4.43
C GLU A 488 16.64 -22.50 -5.09
N THR A 489 16.87 -23.76 -5.45
CA THR A 489 15.85 -24.61 -6.08
C THR A 489 14.69 -24.88 -5.14
N THR A 490 14.95 -25.03 -3.83
CA THR A 490 13.91 -25.16 -2.80
C THR A 490 13.10 -23.86 -2.66
N ASN A 491 13.75 -22.71 -2.72
CA ASN A 491 13.07 -21.41 -2.71
C ASN A 491 12.21 -21.24 -3.98
N LEU A 492 12.74 -21.54 -5.16
CA LEU A 492 11.98 -21.54 -6.42
C LEU A 492 10.76 -22.45 -6.36
N LEU A 493 10.90 -23.69 -5.87
CA LEU A 493 9.76 -24.58 -5.69
C LEU A 493 8.72 -23.99 -4.73
N THR A 494 9.17 -23.37 -3.64
CA THR A 494 8.27 -22.76 -2.67
C THR A 494 7.45 -21.67 -3.32
N VAL A 495 8.08 -20.67 -3.98
CA VAL A 495 7.35 -19.58 -4.62
C VAL A 495 6.50 -20.06 -5.80
N ALA A 496 6.98 -21.03 -6.59
CA ALA A 496 6.23 -21.62 -7.69
C ALA A 496 4.91 -22.24 -7.22
N ARG A 497 4.92 -22.98 -6.12
CA ARG A 497 3.71 -23.61 -5.58
C ARG A 497 2.70 -22.60 -5.06
N PHE A 498 3.15 -21.53 -4.42
CA PHE A 498 2.27 -20.47 -3.97
C PHE A 498 1.67 -19.68 -5.15
N LEU A 499 2.50 -19.37 -6.15
CA LEU A 499 2.05 -18.69 -7.37
C LEU A 499 0.99 -19.53 -8.12
N VAL A 500 1.25 -20.83 -8.33
CA VAL A 500 0.31 -21.71 -9.03
C VAL A 500 -0.99 -21.87 -8.25
N ALA A 501 -0.91 -22.03 -6.93
CA ALA A 501 -2.09 -22.13 -6.08
C ALA A 501 -2.93 -20.85 -6.11
N ALA A 502 -2.31 -19.67 -6.02
CA ALA A 502 -3.01 -18.39 -6.13
C ALA A 502 -3.62 -18.19 -7.53
N ALA A 503 -2.87 -18.56 -8.59
CA ALA A 503 -3.38 -18.47 -9.97
C ALA A 503 -4.54 -19.45 -10.25
N ALA A 504 -4.56 -20.61 -9.60
CA ALA A 504 -5.66 -21.56 -9.71
C ALA A 504 -6.91 -21.09 -8.96
N GLU A 505 -6.71 -20.46 -7.80
CA GLU A 505 -7.80 -19.93 -6.96
C GLU A 505 -8.50 -18.76 -7.64
N ARG A 506 -7.77 -17.78 -8.20
CA ARG A 506 -8.34 -16.63 -8.87
C ARG A 506 -8.99 -17.02 -10.19
N ALA A 507 -10.31 -17.13 -10.21
CA ALA A 507 -11.11 -17.57 -11.35
C ALA A 507 -11.62 -16.38 -12.20
N GLU A 508 -10.72 -15.47 -12.55
CA GLU A 508 -10.98 -14.32 -13.43
C GLU A 508 -9.76 -14.00 -14.29
N THR A 509 -9.91 -13.08 -15.24
CA THR A 509 -8.80 -12.43 -15.94
C THR A 509 -8.69 -10.98 -15.44
N ARG A 510 -7.50 -10.62 -14.90
CA ARG A 510 -7.21 -9.26 -14.41
C ARG A 510 -5.73 -8.91 -14.56
N GLY A 511 -5.45 -7.75 -15.10
CA GLY A 511 -4.09 -7.23 -15.23
C GLY A 511 -3.14 -8.20 -15.93
N SER A 512 -2.12 -8.67 -15.21
CA SER A 512 -1.14 -9.65 -15.69
C SER A 512 -1.56 -11.12 -15.50
N HIS A 513 -2.68 -11.38 -14.84
CA HIS A 513 -3.24 -12.71 -14.67
C HIS A 513 -4.30 -12.98 -15.74
N TRP A 514 -4.01 -13.90 -16.68
CA TRP A 514 -4.90 -14.23 -17.78
C TRP A 514 -5.37 -15.69 -17.70
N ARG A 515 -6.67 -15.89 -17.51
CA ARG A 515 -7.34 -17.20 -17.51
C ARG A 515 -8.15 -17.39 -18.81
N GLU A 516 -7.73 -18.33 -19.65
CA GLU A 516 -8.47 -18.61 -20.91
C GLU A 516 -9.86 -19.21 -20.66
N ASP A 517 -10.03 -19.90 -19.54
CA ASP A 517 -11.27 -20.48 -19.03
C ASP A 517 -12.16 -19.48 -18.26
N TYR A 518 -11.61 -18.34 -17.82
CA TYR A 518 -12.29 -17.21 -17.18
C TYR A 518 -11.80 -15.90 -17.83
N PRO A 519 -12.19 -15.64 -19.11
CA PRO A 519 -11.59 -14.56 -19.88
C PRO A 519 -11.99 -13.16 -19.44
N ASP A 520 -13.05 -13.05 -18.65
CA ASP A 520 -13.59 -11.78 -18.19
C ASP A 520 -13.11 -11.45 -16.77
N ARG A 521 -13.10 -10.14 -16.47
CA ARG A 521 -12.89 -9.62 -15.15
C ARG A 521 -14.17 -9.79 -14.32
N ASP A 522 -14.04 -10.26 -13.09
CA ASP A 522 -15.15 -10.42 -12.16
C ASP A 522 -14.91 -9.64 -10.85
N ASP A 523 -15.37 -8.38 -10.84
CA ASP A 523 -15.28 -7.53 -9.65
C ASP A 523 -16.26 -7.99 -8.56
N ALA A 524 -17.25 -8.81 -8.87
CA ALA A 524 -18.22 -9.27 -7.89
C ALA A 524 -17.60 -10.25 -6.90
N GLU A 525 -16.76 -11.13 -7.40
CA GLU A 525 -16.14 -12.18 -6.58
C GLU A 525 -14.65 -11.88 -6.30
N TRP A 526 -13.93 -11.26 -7.27
CA TRP A 526 -12.48 -11.22 -7.26
C TRP A 526 -11.87 -9.84 -7.06
N LEU A 527 -12.64 -8.76 -6.82
CA LEU A 527 -12.07 -7.48 -6.43
C LEU A 527 -11.50 -7.57 -5.02
N GLY A 528 -10.31 -8.10 -4.92
CA GLY A 528 -9.65 -8.34 -3.65
C GLY A 528 -8.31 -9.04 -3.82
N HIS A 529 -7.61 -9.18 -2.72
CA HIS A 529 -6.27 -9.75 -2.65
C HIS A 529 -6.29 -11.20 -2.19
N LEU A 530 -5.35 -11.99 -2.66
CA LEU A 530 -5.08 -13.33 -2.14
C LEU A 530 -3.91 -13.29 -1.15
N ASP A 531 -4.22 -13.36 0.13
CA ASP A 531 -3.27 -13.46 1.22
C ASP A 531 -2.90 -14.93 1.46
N CYS A 532 -1.65 -15.28 1.23
CA CYS A 532 -1.12 -16.63 1.32
C CYS A 532 -0.22 -16.81 2.54
N ARG A 533 -0.27 -17.98 3.18
CA ARG A 533 0.62 -18.40 4.28
C ARG A 533 1.06 -19.84 4.13
N LEU A 534 2.26 -20.14 4.60
CA LEU A 534 2.73 -21.51 4.76
C LEU A 534 2.30 -22.06 6.12
N THR A 535 1.40 -23.04 6.12
CA THR A 535 0.92 -23.73 7.32
C THR A 535 1.45 -25.16 7.40
N ASP A 536 1.16 -25.88 8.49
CA ASP A 536 1.53 -27.30 8.63
C ASP A 536 0.81 -28.17 7.59
N GLU A 537 -0.36 -27.74 7.13
CA GLU A 537 -1.15 -28.43 6.10
C GLU A 537 -0.71 -28.06 4.67
N GLY A 538 0.15 -27.05 4.52
CA GLY A 538 0.66 -26.57 3.23
C GLY A 538 0.31 -25.11 2.95
N VAL A 539 -0.14 -24.82 1.72
CA VAL A 539 -0.59 -23.48 1.31
C VAL A 539 -1.95 -23.20 1.92
N SER A 540 -2.06 -22.13 2.68
CA SER A 540 -3.33 -21.57 3.14
C SER A 540 -3.54 -20.22 2.44
N MET A 541 -4.73 -20.01 1.91
CA MET A 541 -5.12 -18.77 1.24
C MET A 541 -6.36 -18.18 1.86
N VAL A 542 -6.38 -16.85 1.92
CA VAL A 542 -7.54 -16.07 2.35
C VAL A 542 -7.76 -14.98 1.33
N HIS A 543 -8.96 -14.96 0.73
CA HIS A 543 -9.36 -13.83 -0.09
C HIS A 543 -9.73 -12.68 0.86
N THR A 544 -8.95 -11.62 0.82
CA THR A 544 -9.24 -10.37 1.54
C THR A 544 -9.85 -9.40 0.54
N ALA A 545 -11.06 -8.94 0.81
CA ALA A 545 -11.68 -7.92 -0.02
C ALA A 545 -10.67 -6.77 -0.22
N GLY A 546 -10.48 -6.38 -1.47
CA GLY A 546 -9.68 -5.21 -1.83
C GLY A 546 -10.27 -3.98 -1.17
N HIS A 547 -9.54 -2.88 -1.12
CA HIS A 547 -10.12 -1.59 -0.80
C HIS A 547 -11.29 -1.37 -1.76
N LEU A 548 -12.50 -1.39 -1.21
CA LEU A 548 -13.73 -1.28 -1.92
C LEU A 548 -13.72 0.06 -2.67
N GLY A 549 -13.51 0.01 -3.97
CA GLY A 549 -13.56 1.09 -4.94
C GLY A 549 -12.75 2.35 -4.56
N VAL A 550 -12.00 2.88 -5.53
CA VAL A 550 -11.58 4.29 -5.44
C VAL A 550 -12.87 5.10 -5.27
N PRO A 551 -13.04 5.85 -4.14
CA PRO A 551 -14.22 6.66 -3.98
C PRO A 551 -14.36 7.58 -5.18
N SER A 552 -15.57 7.83 -5.63
CA SER A 552 -15.77 8.75 -6.74
C SER A 552 -15.08 10.08 -6.44
N ALA A 553 -14.61 10.77 -7.47
CA ALA A 553 -14.01 12.10 -7.29
C ALA A 553 -14.98 13.05 -6.55
N LEU A 554 -16.28 12.84 -6.74
CA LEU A 554 -17.35 13.58 -6.07
C LEU A 554 -17.39 13.25 -4.58
N LEU A 555 -17.39 11.97 -4.20
CA LEU A 555 -17.36 11.55 -2.79
C LEU A 555 -16.09 12.03 -2.07
N SER A 556 -14.94 11.93 -2.72
CA SER A 556 -13.67 12.43 -2.17
C SER A 556 -13.70 13.94 -1.92
N ALA A 557 -14.30 14.70 -2.85
CA ALA A 557 -14.48 16.16 -2.68
C ALA A 557 -15.44 16.47 -1.53
N GLU A 558 -16.58 15.81 -1.46
CA GLU A 558 -17.58 16.00 -0.39
C GLU A 558 -17.03 15.69 1.00
N LEU A 559 -16.31 14.57 1.15
CA LEU A 559 -15.67 14.21 2.42
C LEU A 559 -14.55 15.21 2.78
N GLY A 560 -13.79 15.70 1.79
CA GLY A 560 -12.78 16.73 1.98
C GLY A 560 -13.37 18.06 2.44
N GLU A 561 -14.45 18.53 1.82
CA GLU A 561 -15.20 19.73 2.23
C GLU A 561 -15.78 19.59 3.64
N ALA A 562 -16.23 18.39 4.00
CA ALA A 562 -16.71 18.06 5.34
C ALA A 562 -15.58 18.03 6.38
N GLY A 563 -14.31 18.06 5.96
CA GLY A 563 -13.14 17.88 6.83
C GLY A 563 -13.06 16.47 7.42
N LEU A 564 -13.53 15.47 6.67
CA LEU A 564 -13.48 14.06 7.01
C LEU A 564 -12.35 13.37 6.22
N PRO A 565 -11.43 12.66 6.89
CA PRO A 565 -10.38 11.90 6.22
C PRO A 565 -10.99 10.75 5.41
N VAL A 566 -10.84 10.78 4.08
CA VAL A 566 -11.47 9.83 3.15
C VAL A 566 -11.14 8.38 3.52
N ALA A 567 -9.86 8.06 3.75
CA ALA A 567 -9.41 6.72 4.09
C ALA A 567 -10.02 6.21 5.40
N GLU A 568 -10.13 7.07 6.43
CA GLU A 568 -10.72 6.71 7.72
C GLU A 568 -12.23 6.43 7.59
N VAL A 569 -12.94 7.24 6.79
CA VAL A 569 -14.38 7.03 6.52
C VAL A 569 -14.61 5.70 5.81
N LEU A 570 -13.83 5.42 4.76
CA LEU A 570 -13.96 4.16 4.02
C LEU A 570 -13.61 2.93 4.87
N ASP A 571 -12.60 3.02 5.74
CA ASP A 571 -12.28 1.95 6.69
C ASP A 571 -13.42 1.69 7.66
N ILE A 572 -14.03 2.76 8.21
CA ILE A 572 -15.21 2.64 9.09
C ILE A 572 -16.38 2.01 8.36
N VAL A 573 -16.68 2.47 7.14
CA VAL A 573 -17.76 1.92 6.28
C VAL A 573 -17.50 0.45 5.97
N SER A 574 -16.28 0.09 5.58
CA SER A 574 -15.90 -1.29 5.26
C SER A 574 -16.06 -2.23 6.44
N ARG A 575 -15.67 -1.79 7.65
CA ARG A 575 -15.86 -2.58 8.88
C ARG A 575 -17.33 -2.76 9.23
N ALA A 576 -18.15 -1.73 9.07
CA ALA A 576 -19.59 -1.80 9.32
C ALA A 576 -20.28 -2.74 8.33
N LEU A 577 -19.91 -2.69 7.04
CA LEU A 577 -20.43 -3.62 6.04
C LEU A 577 -19.97 -5.06 6.28
N ALA A 578 -18.73 -5.27 6.76
CA ALA A 578 -18.22 -6.59 7.10
C ALA A 578 -18.92 -7.22 8.32
N GLU A 579 -19.53 -6.42 9.19
CA GLU A 579 -20.37 -6.90 10.30
C GLU A 579 -21.67 -7.54 9.76
N ASP A 580 -22.29 -6.94 8.74
CA ASP A 580 -23.52 -7.45 8.12
C ASP A 580 -23.23 -8.55 7.08
N LEU A 581 -22.14 -8.45 6.34
CA LEU A 581 -21.77 -9.35 5.25
C LEU A 581 -20.43 -10.03 5.58
N ALA A 582 -20.48 -11.22 6.18
CA ALA A 582 -19.25 -12.01 6.34
C ALA A 582 -18.64 -12.34 4.96
N PRO A 583 -17.29 -12.48 4.83
CA PRO A 583 -16.64 -12.80 3.58
C PRO A 583 -17.24 -14.02 2.87
N GLY A 584 -17.56 -13.87 1.58
CA GLY A 584 -18.18 -14.94 0.77
C GLY A 584 -19.64 -15.26 1.12
N ARG A 585 -20.33 -14.39 1.86
CA ARG A 585 -21.76 -14.53 2.18
C ARG A 585 -22.57 -13.41 1.53
N ALA A 586 -23.76 -13.76 1.06
CA ALA A 586 -24.70 -12.82 0.47
C ALA A 586 -25.85 -12.53 1.42
N ASP A 587 -26.55 -11.40 1.23
CA ASP A 587 -27.86 -11.19 1.84
C ASP A 587 -28.83 -12.23 1.31
N VAL A 588 -29.10 -13.24 2.15
CA VAL A 588 -29.96 -14.39 1.78
C VAL A 588 -31.38 -13.98 1.48
N THR A 589 -31.87 -12.90 2.08
CA THR A 589 -33.24 -12.40 1.87
C THR A 589 -33.36 -11.74 0.52
N SER A 590 -32.52 -10.75 0.25
CA SER A 590 -32.57 -10.00 -1.01
C SER A 590 -32.24 -10.88 -2.23
N THR A 591 -31.24 -11.77 -2.11
CA THR A 591 -30.89 -12.70 -3.19
C THR A 591 -31.97 -13.74 -3.50
N ALA A 592 -32.78 -14.12 -2.49
CA ALA A 592 -33.87 -15.08 -2.67
C ALA A 592 -35.17 -14.43 -3.19
N THR A 593 -35.39 -13.14 -2.89
CA THR A 593 -36.69 -12.49 -3.14
C THR A 593 -36.66 -11.49 -4.30
N VAL A 594 -35.49 -11.02 -4.70
CA VAL A 594 -35.34 -9.98 -5.73
C VAL A 594 -34.61 -10.54 -6.96
N PRO A 595 -35.16 -10.38 -8.18
CA PRO A 595 -34.45 -10.75 -9.40
C PRO A 595 -33.09 -10.05 -9.51
N ALA A 596 -32.04 -10.78 -9.88
CA ALA A 596 -30.65 -10.29 -9.89
C ALA A 596 -30.43 -9.01 -10.74
N GLU A 597 -31.16 -8.88 -11.85
CA GLU A 597 -31.06 -7.76 -12.79
C GLU A 597 -32.06 -6.63 -12.50
N GLN A 598 -32.89 -6.78 -11.46
CA GLN A 598 -33.87 -5.75 -11.11
C GLN A 598 -33.16 -4.49 -10.67
N ARG A 599 -33.60 -3.36 -11.21
CA ARG A 599 -33.13 -2.02 -10.84
C ARG A 599 -34.26 -1.21 -10.21
N SER A 600 -33.95 -0.41 -9.25
CA SER A 600 -34.92 0.44 -8.55
C SER A 600 -34.29 1.80 -8.23
N THR A 601 -35.18 2.76 -7.93
CA THR A 601 -34.80 4.01 -7.27
C THR A 601 -35.38 3.98 -5.84
N ALA A 602 -34.57 4.38 -4.88
CA ALA A 602 -34.97 4.48 -3.47
C ALA A 602 -34.75 5.91 -2.97
N ASP A 603 -35.66 6.37 -2.13
CA ASP A 603 -35.56 7.66 -1.44
C ASP A 603 -35.22 7.46 0.03
N VAL A 604 -34.22 8.18 0.51
CA VAL A 604 -33.89 8.28 1.93
C VAL A 604 -34.68 9.43 2.51
N VAL A 605 -35.62 9.13 3.41
CA VAL A 605 -36.66 10.07 3.86
C VAL A 605 -36.61 10.27 5.38
N ALA A 606 -36.64 11.52 5.83
CA ALA A 606 -36.76 11.85 7.24
C ALA A 606 -38.14 11.45 7.81
N ARG A 607 -38.16 10.71 8.91
CA ARG A 607 -39.38 10.29 9.64
C ARG A 607 -39.70 11.17 10.83
N ALA A 608 -38.77 12.09 11.17
CA ALA A 608 -38.92 13.06 12.25
C ALA A 608 -38.27 14.39 11.85
N ASP A 609 -38.62 15.47 12.54
CA ASP A 609 -37.98 16.76 12.41
C ASP A 609 -36.60 16.74 13.09
N GLY A 610 -35.57 17.33 12.45
CA GLY A 610 -34.23 17.34 13.01
C GLY A 610 -33.22 18.11 12.17
N VAL A 611 -31.96 17.76 12.33
CA VAL A 611 -30.83 18.29 11.53
C VAL A 611 -30.10 17.10 10.93
N VAL A 612 -29.98 17.08 9.60
CA VAL A 612 -29.29 16.00 8.89
C VAL A 612 -27.78 16.15 8.98
N ALA A 613 -27.07 15.04 9.17
CA ALA A 613 -25.61 14.96 9.09
C ALA A 613 -25.16 13.54 8.70
N GLY A 614 -24.15 13.45 7.85
CA GLY A 614 -23.58 12.17 7.39
C GLY A 614 -24.08 11.72 6.02
N LEU A 615 -24.60 12.63 5.19
CA LEU A 615 -25.04 12.30 3.83
C LEU A 615 -23.90 11.76 2.97
N SER A 616 -22.70 12.35 3.04
CA SER A 616 -21.52 11.85 2.33
C SER A 616 -21.07 10.48 2.86
N VAL A 617 -21.27 10.20 4.17
CA VAL A 617 -20.96 8.89 4.74
C VAL A 617 -21.96 7.83 4.24
N ALA A 618 -23.26 8.17 4.18
CA ALA A 618 -24.27 7.29 3.60
C ALA A 618 -24.02 7.05 2.10
N ARG A 619 -23.63 8.08 1.33
CA ARG A 619 -23.17 7.92 -0.05
C ARG A 619 -22.01 6.94 -0.13
N ALA A 620 -21.01 7.05 0.76
CA ALA A 620 -19.87 6.13 0.80
C ALA A 620 -20.32 4.67 0.97
N VAL A 621 -21.35 4.39 1.77
CA VAL A 621 -21.92 3.05 1.92
C VAL A 621 -22.51 2.56 0.61
N PHE A 622 -23.36 3.38 -0.07
CA PHE A 622 -23.97 3.00 -1.34
C PHE A 622 -22.91 2.83 -2.44
N GLU A 623 -21.96 3.75 -2.57
CA GLU A 623 -20.88 3.63 -3.57
C GLU A 623 -20.01 2.39 -3.30
N THR A 624 -19.76 2.07 -2.03
CA THR A 624 -19.01 0.88 -1.62
C THR A 624 -19.72 -0.40 -2.04
N VAL A 625 -20.99 -0.56 -1.68
CA VAL A 625 -21.76 -1.78 -2.01
C VAL A 625 -21.96 -1.93 -3.51
N THR A 626 -22.29 -0.84 -4.20
CA THR A 626 -22.56 -0.85 -5.64
C THR A 626 -21.30 -0.68 -6.49
N ARG A 627 -20.13 -0.50 -5.88
CA ARG A 627 -18.83 -0.26 -6.54
C ARG A 627 -18.88 0.94 -7.49
N GLY A 628 -19.56 2.00 -7.05
CA GLY A 628 -19.75 3.21 -7.83
C GLY A 628 -20.79 3.09 -8.97
N ALA A 629 -21.51 1.97 -9.08
CA ALA A 629 -22.52 1.78 -10.13
C ALA A 629 -23.89 2.39 -9.79
N ALA A 630 -24.12 2.82 -8.55
CA ALA A 630 -25.32 3.56 -8.18
C ALA A 630 -25.20 5.04 -8.55
N LEU A 631 -26.32 5.61 -8.97
CA LEU A 631 -26.49 7.05 -9.06
C LEU A 631 -27.02 7.54 -7.71
N VAL A 632 -26.28 8.40 -7.05
CA VAL A 632 -26.63 8.95 -5.73
C VAL A 632 -26.76 10.46 -5.83
N ASP A 633 -27.97 10.96 -5.63
CA ASP A 633 -28.30 12.39 -5.65
C ASP A 633 -28.58 12.86 -4.22
N LEU A 634 -27.76 13.77 -3.70
CA LEU A 634 -28.01 14.43 -2.42
C LEU A 634 -29.00 15.57 -2.61
N LEU A 635 -30.14 15.49 -1.92
CA LEU A 635 -31.24 16.47 -2.01
C LEU A 635 -31.30 17.42 -0.82
N ALA A 636 -30.53 17.14 0.24
CA ALA A 636 -30.30 17.99 1.40
C ALA A 636 -28.81 18.19 1.63
N LYS A 637 -28.43 19.08 2.53
CA LYS A 637 -27.06 19.34 2.94
C LYS A 637 -26.87 19.08 4.42
N ASP A 638 -25.72 18.56 4.79
CA ASP A 638 -25.38 18.37 6.21
C ASP A 638 -25.43 19.70 6.97
N GLY A 639 -26.05 19.68 8.15
CA GLY A 639 -26.35 20.86 8.96
C GLY A 639 -27.68 21.53 8.65
N GLU A 640 -28.41 21.09 7.61
CA GLU A 640 -29.74 21.61 7.26
C GLU A 640 -30.82 21.06 8.20
N ARG A 641 -31.82 21.90 8.51
CA ARG A 641 -33.00 21.48 9.24
C ARG A 641 -33.97 20.79 8.32
N VAL A 642 -34.36 19.59 8.66
CA VAL A 642 -35.28 18.77 7.91
C VAL A 642 -36.55 18.49 8.68
N ARG A 643 -37.65 18.27 7.96
CA ARG A 643 -38.96 17.93 8.51
C ARG A 643 -39.35 16.52 8.13
N ARG A 644 -40.22 15.96 8.90
CA ARG A 644 -40.83 14.67 8.57
C ARG A 644 -41.40 14.68 7.15
N GLY A 645 -40.96 13.72 6.32
CA GLY A 645 -41.35 13.58 4.91
C GLY A 645 -40.37 14.19 3.91
N ASP A 646 -39.37 14.94 4.36
CA ASP A 646 -38.35 15.49 3.45
C ASP A 646 -37.47 14.36 2.91
N VAL A 647 -37.25 14.39 1.60
CA VAL A 647 -36.32 13.46 0.92
C VAL A 647 -34.92 14.02 1.01
N LEU A 648 -34.01 13.28 1.61
CA LEU A 648 -32.64 13.70 1.90
C LEU A 648 -31.67 13.30 0.79
N MET A 649 -31.93 12.14 0.19
CA MET A 649 -31.08 11.53 -0.83
C MET A 649 -31.94 10.61 -1.72
N SER A 650 -31.62 10.52 -3.01
CA SER A 650 -32.20 9.53 -3.92
C SER A 650 -31.09 8.64 -4.49
N VAL A 651 -31.32 7.33 -4.49
CA VAL A 651 -30.32 6.35 -4.92
C VAL A 651 -30.93 5.41 -5.96
N SER A 652 -30.29 5.28 -7.14
CA SER A 652 -30.72 4.39 -8.21
C SER A 652 -29.66 3.35 -8.53
N GLY A 653 -30.03 2.08 -8.53
CA GLY A 653 -29.07 0.98 -8.75
C GLY A 653 -29.77 -0.38 -8.85
N ARG A 654 -28.98 -1.46 -8.77
CA ARG A 654 -29.53 -2.81 -8.63
C ARG A 654 -30.25 -2.90 -7.30
N THR A 655 -31.48 -3.40 -7.32
CA THR A 655 -32.32 -3.45 -6.12
C THR A 655 -31.67 -4.21 -4.97
N VAL A 656 -31.04 -5.35 -5.27
CA VAL A 656 -30.32 -6.15 -4.27
C VAL A 656 -29.22 -5.31 -3.57
N ASP A 657 -28.42 -4.57 -4.34
CA ASP A 657 -27.34 -3.76 -3.80
C ASP A 657 -27.86 -2.60 -2.93
N LEU A 658 -28.98 -1.98 -3.34
CA LEU A 658 -29.62 -0.92 -2.54
C LEU A 658 -30.09 -1.44 -1.19
N LEU A 659 -30.70 -2.64 -1.15
CA LEU A 659 -31.17 -3.28 0.08
C LEU A 659 -30.03 -3.73 0.98
N VAL A 660 -28.94 -4.22 0.42
CA VAL A 660 -27.70 -4.56 1.15
C VAL A 660 -27.10 -3.33 1.84
N ALA A 661 -27.05 -2.19 1.13
CA ALA A 661 -26.48 -0.93 1.65
C ALA A 661 -27.37 -0.25 2.69
N GLU A 662 -28.68 -0.47 2.62
CA GLU A 662 -29.71 0.26 3.37
C GLU A 662 -29.38 0.38 4.86
N ARG A 663 -29.25 -0.76 5.54
CA ARG A 663 -29.15 -0.75 7.00
C ARG A 663 -27.90 -0.05 7.49
N THR A 664 -26.77 -0.31 6.89
CA THR A 664 -25.49 0.33 7.24
C THR A 664 -25.52 1.83 6.95
N ALA A 665 -26.04 2.26 5.79
CA ALA A 665 -26.19 3.67 5.44
C ALA A 665 -27.11 4.42 6.43
N LEU A 666 -28.28 3.82 6.76
CA LEU A 666 -29.21 4.39 7.72
C LEU A 666 -28.64 4.43 9.14
N ASN A 667 -27.89 3.43 9.58
CA ASN A 667 -27.28 3.44 10.90
C ASN A 667 -26.33 4.64 11.08
N PHE A 668 -25.47 4.93 10.11
CA PHE A 668 -24.62 6.11 10.15
C PHE A 668 -25.45 7.41 10.10
N LEU A 669 -26.36 7.51 9.14
CA LEU A 669 -27.13 8.72 8.91
C LEU A 669 -28.04 9.08 10.11
N CYS A 670 -28.74 8.09 10.67
CA CYS A 670 -29.60 8.29 11.86
C CYS A 670 -28.79 8.72 13.08
N HIS A 671 -27.64 8.06 13.32
CA HIS A 671 -26.77 8.34 14.46
C HIS A 671 -26.16 9.76 14.36
N LEU A 672 -25.56 10.10 13.23
CA LEU A 672 -24.91 11.39 13.04
C LEU A 672 -25.93 12.55 13.00
N SER A 673 -27.09 12.34 12.38
CA SER A 673 -28.18 13.30 12.38
C SER A 673 -28.77 13.49 13.80
N GLY A 674 -28.80 12.46 14.61
CA GLY A 674 -29.18 12.54 16.02
C GLY A 674 -28.24 13.45 16.82
N ILE A 675 -26.92 13.26 16.64
CA ILE A 675 -25.89 14.11 17.26
C ILE A 675 -26.03 15.58 16.80
N ALA A 676 -26.20 15.79 15.49
CA ALA A 676 -26.37 17.14 14.93
C ALA A 676 -27.64 17.81 15.43
N THR A 677 -28.73 17.07 15.58
CA THR A 677 -30.02 17.56 16.12
C THR A 677 -29.89 17.96 17.59
N ALA A 678 -29.26 17.10 18.41
CA ALA A 678 -29.00 17.42 19.81
C ALA A 678 -28.09 18.64 19.97
N THR A 679 -27.04 18.69 19.16
CA THR A 679 -26.09 19.84 19.16
C THR A 679 -26.79 21.13 18.74
N ARG A 680 -27.66 21.08 17.73
CA ARG A 680 -28.43 22.25 17.27
C ARG A 680 -29.35 22.79 18.36
N ALA A 681 -29.99 21.89 19.11
CA ALA A 681 -30.82 22.31 20.23
C ALA A 681 -29.99 23.12 21.25
N TRP A 682 -28.80 22.66 21.62
CA TRP A 682 -27.90 23.39 22.48
C TRP A 682 -27.45 24.71 21.85
N ALA A 683 -27.04 24.72 20.60
CA ALA A 683 -26.59 25.91 19.90
C ALA A 683 -27.69 26.98 19.85
N ASP A 684 -28.92 26.58 19.59
CA ASP A 684 -30.09 27.47 19.61
C ASP A 684 -30.36 28.05 21.00
N ALA A 685 -30.27 27.22 22.06
CA ALA A 685 -30.46 27.67 23.45
C ALA A 685 -29.37 28.65 23.91
N LEU A 686 -28.19 28.61 23.29
CA LEU A 686 -27.07 29.52 23.56
C LEU A 686 -27.09 30.77 22.68
N ALA A 687 -28.02 30.88 21.73
CA ALA A 687 -28.09 31.98 20.78
C ALA A 687 -28.22 33.33 21.51
N GLY A 688 -27.47 34.32 21.07
CA GLY A 688 -27.45 35.67 21.71
C GLY A 688 -26.50 35.77 22.91
N THR A 689 -25.86 34.71 23.33
CA THR A 689 -24.78 34.70 24.33
C THR A 689 -23.42 34.54 23.67
N ARG A 690 -22.30 34.64 24.41
CA ARG A 690 -20.98 34.39 23.90
C ARG A 690 -20.62 32.89 23.97
N ALA A 691 -21.37 32.10 24.72
CA ALA A 691 -21.10 30.69 24.94
C ALA A 691 -21.37 29.86 23.67
N ARG A 692 -20.49 28.92 23.39
CA ARG A 692 -20.66 27.93 22.33
C ARG A 692 -20.63 26.53 22.91
N VAL A 693 -21.49 25.66 22.43
CA VAL A 693 -21.50 24.26 22.85
C VAL A 693 -20.30 23.51 22.22
N ARG A 694 -19.62 22.69 23.02
CA ARG A 694 -18.50 21.84 22.66
C ARG A 694 -18.82 20.35 22.91
N ASP A 695 -18.24 19.48 22.09
CA ASP A 695 -18.18 18.04 22.39
C ASP A 695 -17.09 17.72 23.42
N THR A 696 -16.82 16.45 23.62
CA THR A 696 -15.74 15.94 24.46
C THR A 696 -15.06 14.77 23.75
N ARG A 697 -14.10 14.09 24.44
CA ARG A 697 -13.55 12.81 23.96
C ARG A 697 -14.35 11.58 24.40
N LYS A 698 -15.52 11.76 25.01
CA LYS A 698 -16.46 10.68 25.35
C LYS A 698 -17.27 10.32 24.10
N THR A 699 -16.63 9.63 23.16
CA THR A 699 -17.16 9.23 21.85
C THR A 699 -17.27 7.73 21.75
N THR A 700 -18.12 7.24 20.84
CA THR A 700 -18.18 5.82 20.50
C THR A 700 -16.81 5.38 19.97
N PRO A 701 -16.20 4.29 20.48
CA PRO A 701 -14.93 3.80 19.99
C PRO A 701 -14.94 3.58 18.47
N GLY A 702 -13.97 4.14 17.77
CA GLY A 702 -13.85 4.05 16.30
C GLY A 702 -14.67 5.06 15.50
N LEU A 703 -15.62 5.80 16.10
CA LEU A 703 -16.49 6.74 15.37
C LEU A 703 -16.19 8.21 15.66
N ARG A 704 -15.12 8.54 16.38
CA ARG A 704 -14.84 9.91 16.83
C ARG A 704 -14.81 10.94 15.73
N ALA A 705 -14.18 10.64 14.60
CA ALA A 705 -14.09 11.56 13.48
C ALA A 705 -15.49 11.93 12.96
N LEU A 706 -16.37 10.95 12.80
CA LEU A 706 -17.74 11.11 12.33
C LEU A 706 -18.62 11.86 13.36
N GLU A 707 -18.54 11.49 14.63
CA GLU A 707 -19.34 12.12 15.70
C GLU A 707 -18.96 13.57 15.92
N LYS A 708 -17.66 13.89 15.90
CA LYS A 708 -17.18 15.30 15.98
C LYS A 708 -17.56 16.10 14.74
N TYR A 709 -17.59 15.47 13.57
CA TYR A 709 -18.15 16.10 12.38
C TYR A 709 -19.63 16.45 12.58
N ALA A 710 -20.42 15.51 13.09
CA ALA A 710 -21.85 15.73 13.32
C ALA A 710 -22.11 16.88 14.33
N VAL A 711 -21.23 17.06 15.33
CA VAL A 711 -21.29 18.22 16.24
C VAL A 711 -21.08 19.53 15.46
N ARG A 712 -20.10 19.59 14.54
CA ARG A 712 -19.91 20.79 13.70
C ARG A 712 -21.11 21.05 12.80
N ALA A 713 -21.67 20.03 12.17
CA ALA A 713 -22.87 20.12 11.35
C ALA A 713 -24.07 20.63 12.17
N GLY A 714 -24.20 20.26 13.45
CA GLY A 714 -25.17 20.77 14.38
C GLY A 714 -24.95 22.23 14.83
N GLY A 715 -23.80 22.84 14.49
CA GLY A 715 -23.46 24.22 14.87
C GLY A 715 -22.66 24.34 16.17
N GLY A 716 -22.19 23.23 16.72
CA GLY A 716 -21.25 23.18 17.82
C GLY A 716 -19.80 23.41 17.41
N VAL A 717 -18.89 23.38 18.36
CA VAL A 717 -17.43 23.40 18.12
C VAL A 717 -16.78 22.19 18.76
N ASN A 718 -15.72 21.69 18.16
CA ASN A 718 -15.02 20.53 18.70
C ASN A 718 -14.09 20.92 19.85
N HIS A 719 -14.02 20.08 20.85
CA HIS A 719 -12.90 19.95 21.78
C HIS A 719 -11.78 19.14 21.09
N ARG A 720 -10.59 19.06 21.66
CA ARG A 720 -9.46 18.31 21.11
C ARG A 720 -9.88 16.96 20.55
N LEU A 721 -9.27 16.59 19.42
CA LEU A 721 -9.55 15.32 18.73
C LEU A 721 -8.90 14.13 19.43
N SER A 722 -7.70 14.33 19.95
CA SER A 722 -6.84 13.26 20.43
C SER A 722 -6.07 13.65 21.71
N LEU A 723 -4.95 12.99 21.98
CA LEU A 723 -4.04 13.32 23.09
C LEU A 723 -2.83 14.15 22.63
N TRP A 724 -2.69 14.39 21.33
CA TRP A 724 -1.51 15.05 20.74
C TRP A 724 -1.81 16.43 20.10
N ASP A 725 -3.07 16.78 19.85
CA ASP A 725 -3.48 18.01 19.18
C ASP A 725 -3.71 19.19 20.15
N GLU A 726 -4.01 18.90 21.44
CA GLU A 726 -4.16 19.86 22.51
C GLU A 726 -3.91 19.17 23.86
N ALA A 727 -3.17 19.77 24.75
CA ALA A 727 -2.99 19.26 26.09
C ALA A 727 -4.18 19.62 26.97
N LEU A 728 -4.72 18.68 27.74
CA LEU A 728 -5.69 18.92 28.80
C LEU A 728 -5.12 18.38 30.13
N ILE A 729 -4.79 19.31 31.02
CA ILE A 729 -4.26 19.01 32.33
C ILE A 729 -5.45 18.77 33.27
N LYS A 730 -5.49 17.56 33.86
CA LYS A 730 -6.57 17.11 34.77
C LYS A 730 -6.03 16.87 36.17
N ASP A 731 -6.94 16.67 37.12
CA ASP A 731 -6.67 16.35 38.52
C ASP A 731 -5.50 15.36 38.72
N ASN A 732 -5.52 14.24 38.03
CA ASN A 732 -4.45 13.23 38.12
C ASN A 732 -3.10 13.73 37.61
N HIS A 733 -3.08 14.59 36.61
CA HIS A 733 -1.84 15.23 36.13
C HIS A 733 -1.30 16.21 37.16
N VAL A 734 -2.18 16.97 37.80
CA VAL A 734 -1.85 17.94 38.85
C VAL A 734 -1.21 17.22 40.06
N ILE A 735 -1.83 16.10 40.48
CA ILE A 735 -1.30 15.27 41.58
C ILE A 735 0.09 14.72 41.22
N ALA A 736 0.23 14.18 40.00
CA ALA A 736 1.49 13.58 39.53
C ALA A 736 2.63 14.61 39.36
N ALA A 737 2.31 15.83 38.97
CA ALA A 737 3.27 16.92 38.78
C ALA A 737 3.62 17.66 40.09
N GLY A 738 2.88 17.43 41.17
CA GLY A 738 3.08 18.10 42.47
C GLY A 738 2.39 19.47 42.63
N GLY A 739 1.63 19.92 41.60
CA GLY A 739 0.85 21.16 41.60
C GLY A 739 0.31 21.53 40.24
N ILE A 740 -0.69 22.43 40.21
CA ILE A 740 -1.36 22.80 38.96
C ILE A 740 -0.52 23.71 38.10
N VAL A 741 0.24 24.63 38.71
CA VAL A 741 1.16 25.52 38.00
C VAL A 741 2.34 24.73 37.47
N GLU A 742 2.89 23.81 38.28
CA GLU A 742 3.97 22.92 37.89
C GLU A 742 3.60 22.04 36.69
N ALA A 743 2.38 21.50 36.69
CA ALA A 743 1.85 20.73 35.55
C ALA A 743 1.74 21.57 34.28
N PHE A 744 1.24 22.81 34.41
CA PHE A 744 1.05 23.73 33.30
C PHE A 744 2.41 24.17 32.70
N GLU A 745 3.35 24.57 33.55
CA GLU A 745 4.69 24.97 33.12
C GLU A 745 5.48 23.82 32.49
N ALA A 746 5.33 22.59 33.00
CA ALA A 746 5.97 21.42 32.43
C ALA A 746 5.50 21.14 30.99
N VAL A 747 4.19 21.25 30.71
CA VAL A 747 3.64 21.09 29.36
C VAL A 747 4.13 22.20 28.43
N ARG A 748 4.05 23.47 28.84
CA ARG A 748 4.48 24.61 28.05
C ARG A 748 5.96 24.60 27.72
N SER A 749 6.80 24.18 28.67
CA SER A 749 8.24 24.06 28.47
C SER A 749 8.59 22.99 27.45
N ARG A 750 7.85 21.89 27.46
CA ARG A 750 8.14 20.73 26.57
C ARG A 750 7.49 20.88 25.19
N TYR A 751 6.31 21.53 25.12
CA TYR A 751 5.52 21.69 23.90
C TYR A 751 5.05 23.14 23.75
N PRO A 752 5.95 24.08 23.43
CA PRO A 752 5.68 25.53 23.48
C PRO A 752 4.58 25.99 22.52
N ASP A 753 4.39 25.29 21.39
CA ASP A 753 3.42 25.65 20.36
C ASP A 753 2.07 24.90 20.51
N LEU A 754 1.95 24.00 21.49
CA LEU A 754 0.74 23.20 21.69
C LEU A 754 -0.28 23.98 22.53
N PRO A 755 -1.55 24.08 22.12
CA PRO A 755 -2.62 24.61 22.97
C PRO A 755 -2.72 23.83 24.28
N VAL A 756 -2.89 24.54 25.40
CA VAL A 756 -2.99 23.93 26.72
C VAL A 756 -4.24 24.39 27.42
N GLU A 757 -5.12 23.44 27.72
CA GLU A 757 -6.27 23.64 28.59
C GLU A 757 -6.00 23.08 29.98
N VAL A 758 -6.39 23.81 31.01
CA VAL A 758 -6.21 23.41 32.41
C VAL A 758 -7.56 23.28 33.10
N GLU A 759 -7.85 22.09 33.62
CA GLU A 759 -9.03 21.80 34.42
C GLU A 759 -8.83 22.29 35.87
N VAL A 760 -9.74 23.09 36.38
CA VAL A 760 -9.73 23.64 37.77
C VAL A 760 -11.03 23.33 38.48
N ASP A 761 -10.94 23.01 39.76
CA ASP A 761 -12.07 22.71 40.66
C ASP A 761 -12.40 23.84 41.66
N SER A 762 -11.57 24.91 41.69
CA SER A 762 -11.71 25.99 42.63
C SER A 762 -11.27 27.33 42.05
N LEU A 763 -11.79 28.44 42.59
CA LEU A 763 -11.38 29.82 42.23
C LEU A 763 -9.91 30.08 42.57
N THR A 764 -9.35 29.39 43.57
CA THR A 764 -7.96 29.50 43.95
C THR A 764 -7.03 28.90 42.87
N GLN A 765 -7.37 27.72 42.37
CA GLN A 765 -6.64 27.13 41.23
C GLN A 765 -6.78 27.97 39.97
N LEU A 766 -7.99 28.49 39.67
CA LEU A 766 -8.21 29.41 38.55
C LEU A 766 -7.27 30.59 38.63
N GLN A 767 -7.18 31.25 39.80
CA GLN A 767 -6.30 32.41 39.98
C GLN A 767 -4.85 32.02 39.69
N ALA A 768 -4.39 30.91 40.23
CA ALA A 768 -3.00 30.46 40.07
C ALA A 768 -2.66 30.20 38.58
N VAL A 769 -3.52 29.49 37.82
CA VAL A 769 -3.26 29.20 36.40
C VAL A 769 -3.37 30.43 35.51
N LEU A 770 -4.25 31.40 35.86
CA LEU A 770 -4.32 32.67 35.15
C LEU A 770 -3.07 33.56 35.39
N GLU A 771 -2.48 33.51 36.59
CA GLU A 771 -1.22 34.18 36.91
C GLU A 771 -0.04 33.52 36.20
N ALA A 772 -0.09 32.19 35.98
CA ALA A 772 0.86 31.45 35.18
C ALA A 772 0.69 31.65 33.66
N GLY A 773 -0.38 32.34 33.23
CA GLY A 773 -0.64 32.69 31.83
C GLY A 773 -1.40 31.63 31.03
N ALA A 774 -2.28 30.85 31.66
CA ALA A 774 -3.19 29.95 30.96
C ALA A 774 -4.19 30.74 30.09
N GLU A 775 -4.38 30.35 28.84
CA GLU A 775 -5.26 30.99 27.86
C GLU A 775 -6.62 30.26 27.70
N LEU A 776 -6.71 29.02 28.16
CA LEU A 776 -7.91 28.18 28.12
C LEU A 776 -8.01 27.42 29.45
N VAL A 777 -9.16 27.58 30.15
CA VAL A 777 -9.38 26.98 31.48
C VAL A 777 -10.76 26.35 31.54
N LEU A 778 -10.81 25.07 31.93
CA LEU A 778 -12.00 24.31 32.13
C LEU A 778 -12.42 24.37 33.61
N LEU A 779 -13.63 24.86 33.87
CA LEU A 779 -14.25 24.95 35.19
C LEU A 779 -15.03 23.67 35.46
N ASP A 780 -14.44 22.75 36.22
CA ASP A 780 -15.06 21.44 36.48
C ASP A 780 -16.04 21.51 37.66
N ASN A 781 -17.25 21.11 37.41
CA ASN A 781 -18.34 21.03 38.40
C ASN A 781 -18.66 22.37 39.15
N PHE A 782 -18.39 23.51 38.53
CA PHE A 782 -18.72 24.82 39.10
C PHE A 782 -20.24 25.07 39.05
N THR A 783 -20.80 25.63 40.14
CA THR A 783 -22.16 26.14 40.13
C THR A 783 -22.23 27.44 39.30
N PRO A 784 -23.41 27.85 38.78
CA PRO A 784 -23.55 29.12 38.06
C PRO A 784 -23.02 30.36 38.83
N ASP A 785 -23.14 30.39 40.16
CA ASP A 785 -22.61 31.46 40.98
C ASP A 785 -21.06 31.45 41.05
N GLN A 786 -20.47 30.27 41.11
CA GLN A 786 -19.00 30.12 41.00
C GLN A 786 -18.50 30.51 39.62
N MET A 787 -19.22 30.12 38.54
CA MET A 787 -18.88 30.51 37.17
C MET A 787 -18.91 32.03 36.99
N ARG A 788 -19.91 32.76 37.51
CA ARG A 788 -19.94 34.25 37.49
C ARG A 788 -18.73 34.86 38.22
N LYS A 789 -18.34 34.27 39.36
CA LYS A 789 -17.15 34.72 40.09
C LYS A 789 -15.87 34.41 39.29
N ALA A 790 -15.82 33.26 38.63
CA ALA A 790 -14.71 32.85 37.77
C ALA A 790 -14.58 33.82 36.55
N VAL A 791 -15.67 34.14 35.88
CA VAL A 791 -15.71 35.10 34.79
C VAL A 791 -15.23 36.48 35.25
N ALA A 792 -15.69 36.97 36.40
CA ALA A 792 -15.22 38.21 36.97
C ALA A 792 -13.73 38.22 37.35
N LEU A 793 -13.25 37.13 37.95
CA LEU A 793 -11.83 36.88 38.27
C LEU A 793 -10.96 36.81 37.02
N ASN A 794 -11.44 36.12 35.99
CA ASN A 794 -10.74 35.97 34.70
C ASN A 794 -10.53 37.33 34.00
N ASN A 795 -11.50 38.24 34.06
CA ASN A 795 -11.43 39.54 33.42
C ASN A 795 -10.88 39.53 31.97
N GLY A 796 -11.25 38.50 31.21
CA GLY A 796 -10.89 38.34 29.78
C GLY A 796 -9.46 37.83 29.51
N ARG A 797 -8.70 37.36 30.51
CA ARG A 797 -7.34 36.83 30.37
C ARG A 797 -7.31 35.47 29.65
N ALA A 798 -8.31 34.64 29.85
CA ALA A 798 -8.43 33.33 29.24
C ALA A 798 -9.85 33.10 28.70
N ARG A 799 -10.03 32.09 27.88
CA ARG A 799 -11.33 31.51 27.56
C ARG A 799 -11.72 30.53 28.66
N LEU A 800 -12.98 30.58 29.09
CA LEU A 800 -13.49 29.72 30.14
C LEU A 800 -14.50 28.74 29.57
N GLU A 801 -14.27 27.46 29.89
CA GLU A 801 -15.14 26.34 29.53
C GLU A 801 -15.86 25.82 30.77
N ALA A 802 -17.17 25.71 30.73
CA ALA A 802 -17.97 25.06 31.77
C ALA A 802 -18.13 23.57 31.48
N SER A 803 -17.81 22.70 32.44
CA SER A 803 -17.90 21.24 32.35
C SER A 803 -18.46 20.65 33.65
N GLY A 804 -18.87 19.37 33.59
CA GLY A 804 -19.33 18.60 34.76
C GLY A 804 -20.83 18.44 34.82
N GLY A 805 -21.37 17.31 34.30
CA GLY A 805 -22.74 16.85 34.48
C GLY A 805 -23.86 17.81 34.00
N LEU A 806 -23.55 18.75 33.12
CA LEU A 806 -24.48 19.75 32.61
C LEU A 806 -25.60 19.11 31.78
N THR A 807 -26.83 19.47 32.06
CA THR A 807 -28.03 19.04 31.33
C THR A 807 -28.56 20.17 30.45
N PHE A 808 -29.40 19.84 29.48
CA PHE A 808 -30.02 20.85 28.61
C PHE A 808 -30.82 21.90 29.38
N ALA A 809 -31.40 21.53 30.52
CA ALA A 809 -32.11 22.46 31.40
C ALA A 809 -31.20 23.56 32.01
N ASP A 810 -29.90 23.27 32.14
CA ASP A 810 -28.93 24.19 32.72
C ASP A 810 -28.36 25.19 31.65
N ALA A 811 -28.60 24.95 30.38
CA ALA A 811 -27.98 25.64 29.26
C ALA A 811 -28.07 27.16 29.37
N ALA A 812 -29.28 27.70 29.57
CA ALA A 812 -29.52 29.15 29.64
C ALA A 812 -28.87 29.80 30.89
N ALA A 813 -28.93 29.08 32.05
CA ALA A 813 -28.34 29.58 33.29
C ALA A 813 -26.81 29.61 33.26
N VAL A 814 -26.21 28.62 32.67
CA VAL A 814 -24.75 28.53 32.48
C VAL A 814 -24.28 29.57 31.45
N ALA A 815 -24.95 29.69 30.32
CA ALA A 815 -24.61 30.69 29.29
C ALA A 815 -24.68 32.11 29.82
N ALA A 816 -25.67 32.43 30.67
CA ALA A 816 -25.83 33.74 31.32
C ALA A 816 -24.69 34.09 32.31
N THR A 817 -23.82 33.15 32.67
CA THR A 817 -22.64 33.41 33.52
C THR A 817 -21.53 34.14 32.76
N GLY A 818 -21.50 34.07 31.43
CA GLY A 818 -20.49 34.68 30.58
C GLY A 818 -19.29 33.80 30.24
N VAL A 819 -19.37 32.49 30.44
CA VAL A 819 -18.36 31.50 29.94
C VAL A 819 -18.34 31.50 28.42
N ASP A 820 -17.21 31.03 27.85
CA ASP A 820 -17.00 31.00 26.39
C ASP A 820 -17.46 29.70 25.77
N TYR A 821 -17.30 28.60 26.52
CA TYR A 821 -17.65 27.25 26.07
C TYR A 821 -18.45 26.49 27.12
N ILE A 822 -19.30 25.58 26.63
CA ILE A 822 -20.03 24.64 27.47
C ILE A 822 -19.78 23.25 26.87
N SER A 823 -19.03 22.40 27.54
CA SER A 823 -18.77 21.05 27.09
C SER A 823 -19.79 20.03 27.54
N VAL A 824 -20.34 19.28 26.59
CA VAL A 824 -21.45 18.36 26.81
C VAL A 824 -21.09 16.98 26.24
N GLY A 825 -20.71 16.05 27.08
CA GLY A 825 -20.37 14.69 26.67
C GLY A 825 -21.56 13.93 26.07
N ALA A 826 -22.76 14.21 26.57
CA ALA A 826 -23.98 13.54 26.11
C ALA A 826 -24.30 13.74 24.63
N LEU A 827 -23.72 14.75 23.98
CA LEU A 827 -23.88 14.97 22.52
C LEU A 827 -23.38 13.76 21.72
N THR A 828 -22.28 13.16 22.11
CA THR A 828 -21.62 12.09 21.35
C THR A 828 -21.87 10.69 21.92
N HIS A 829 -22.19 10.54 23.20
CA HIS A 829 -22.39 9.21 23.79
C HIS A 829 -23.86 8.87 24.13
N SER A 830 -24.79 9.82 24.05
CA SER A 830 -26.18 9.58 24.49
C SER A 830 -27.21 10.38 23.66
N ALA A 831 -26.85 10.95 22.52
CA ALA A 831 -27.83 11.60 21.66
C ALA A 831 -28.82 10.56 21.11
N PRO A 832 -30.15 10.83 21.15
CA PRO A 832 -31.09 9.96 20.44
C PRO A 832 -30.86 10.05 18.93
N ILE A 833 -31.04 8.96 18.22
CA ILE A 833 -30.97 8.94 16.76
C ILE A 833 -32.11 9.77 16.15
N LEU A 834 -31.87 10.32 14.95
CA LEU A 834 -32.95 10.88 14.10
C LEU A 834 -33.55 9.72 13.29
N ASP A 835 -34.85 9.59 13.29
CA ASP A 835 -35.56 8.55 12.54
C ASP A 835 -35.56 8.87 11.05
N ILE A 836 -34.89 8.04 10.24
CA ILE A 836 -34.73 8.14 8.79
C ILE A 836 -34.92 6.75 8.21
N ALA A 837 -35.60 6.63 7.06
CA ALA A 837 -35.86 5.37 6.41
C ALA A 837 -35.56 5.44 4.91
N LEU A 838 -35.45 4.27 4.26
CA LEU A 838 -35.29 4.13 2.83
C LEU A 838 -36.61 3.56 2.24
N ASP A 839 -37.16 4.23 1.26
CA ASP A 839 -38.37 3.84 0.56
C ASP A 839 -38.04 3.54 -0.91
N LEU A 840 -38.29 2.33 -1.35
CA LEU A 840 -38.26 2.01 -2.78
C LEU A 840 -39.42 2.71 -3.49
N ARG A 841 -39.12 3.38 -4.60
CA ARG A 841 -40.19 3.95 -5.44
C ARG A 841 -40.93 2.81 -6.15
N GLU A 842 -42.27 2.86 -6.08
CA GLU A 842 -43.09 1.99 -6.91
C GLU A 842 -42.88 2.40 -8.39
N GLU A 843 -42.50 1.47 -9.25
CA GLU A 843 -42.54 1.73 -10.69
C GLU A 843 -43.99 1.95 -11.10
N SER A 844 -44.29 3.13 -11.62
CA SER A 844 -45.61 3.39 -12.26
C SER A 844 -45.72 2.45 -13.44
N SER A 845 -46.52 1.40 -13.32
CA SER A 845 -46.82 0.39 -14.33
C SER A 845 -47.40 1.00 -15.62
#